data_b7d1e40930c5f8871ee4a95fec0c5b4a
#
_entry.id   b7d1e40930c5f8871ee4a95fec0c5b4a
#
_cell.length_a   1.000
_cell.length_b   1.000
_cell.length_c   1.000
_cell.angle_alpha   90.00
_cell.angle_beta   90.00
_cell.angle_gamma   90.00
#
_symmetry.space_group_name_H-M   'P 1'
#
loop_
_entity.id
_entity.type
_entity.pdbx_description
1 polymer ?
#
loop_
_entity_poly.entity_id
_entity_poly.type
_entity_poly.pdbx_seq_one_letter_code
_entity_poly.pdbx_strand_id
1 'polypeptide(L)'
;MKKLLSLPPNLVGSFHEIANADPADWFCTSDPIGARLGSGGGTTWLLEACRRDDDTAGTLSTGEWLAREKRILLHAGGQSRRLPGYAPSGKILTPIPVFRWARGQKLSQNLLSLQLPLYEEIMRKAPDSLHTLIASGDVYLRNSEPLQEIAEADVVCYGLWVDPALATRHGVFVSDRKSPDQLDFMLQKPTLDELGRLAGTHLFLMDIGVWLLSDRAVELLMKHSYESDGKQMKEYDLYSEFGLALGGHPRITDEELNALTVAILPLPGGEFYHYGTSRELISSTLSVQNLVRDQRAIMQRKVKPHPAMFVQNAEVFCSLTSDNSELWVENSFVGKRWTLADRHVITGVPVNDWELHVPSGVCIDVVPVGDEGWVARPYGFNDTFKGNTANESTLFMGRAIVEWSAERGINLPACADIQNAALFPVCRSMDELGAVLRWMVSEPYLDEGRKVWEVAEKMSANRLSDCANLRRLFAQREAFRKKNWSMLAANHDKSIFYQLDLADAASEFVAGGIMLPKGLPADAPLMKRVHDHMFRACVLQLSGDERGMVEQQQAFSLLREGLINTIADEKQMPRLNVYRDQIVWGRSPVRIDLAGGWTDTPPYCMYAGGNVVNVAIELNGQPPLQVYVKPTREFRIILRSIDIGAMECISTWDELRDFNKVGSPFSIPKAALALAGFIPEFSAGCYVSLEEQLKAFGCGLEVTLLAAIPAGSGWEPVRFLRLRYWVHCRIFVAWRGIRTRLVTGR
;
A
#
# COMPACT_ATOMS: atom_id res chain seq x y z
N MET A 1 12.71 -5.73 16.27
CA MET A 1 11.46 -6.52 15.99
C MET A 1 11.75 -7.46 14.83
N LYS A 2 11.79 -8.74 15.09
CA LYS A 2 12.17 -9.77 14.12
C LYS A 2 10.95 -10.30 13.35
N LYS A 3 11.09 -10.52 12.05
CA LYS A 3 10.05 -11.10 11.18
C LYS A 3 10.42 -12.53 10.87
N LEU A 4 9.52 -13.45 11.13
CA LEU A 4 9.72 -14.88 10.94
C LEU A 4 8.75 -15.40 9.87
N LEU A 5 9.27 -16.10 8.87
CA LEU A 5 8.48 -16.62 7.75
C LEU A 5 8.56 -18.14 7.67
N SER A 6 7.41 -18.80 7.64
CA SER A 6 7.30 -20.16 7.13
C SER A 6 7.10 -20.10 5.62
N LEU A 7 8.05 -20.59 4.84
CA LEU A 7 8.08 -20.49 3.38
C LEU A 7 8.13 -21.87 2.72
N PRO A 8 7.77 -21.99 1.43
CA PRO A 8 8.08 -23.17 0.65
C PRO A 8 9.59 -23.47 0.68
N PRO A 9 10.02 -24.76 0.75
CA PRO A 9 11.44 -25.13 0.91
C PRO A 9 12.36 -24.48 -0.12
N ASN A 10 11.92 -24.41 -1.38
CA ASN A 10 12.68 -23.82 -2.48
C ASN A 10 12.94 -22.31 -2.30
N LEU A 11 12.05 -21.60 -1.60
CA LEU A 11 12.17 -20.14 -1.43
C LEU A 11 13.09 -19.75 -0.26
N VAL A 12 13.24 -20.61 0.75
CA VAL A 12 14.00 -20.29 1.97
C VAL A 12 15.42 -19.80 1.65
N GLY A 13 16.15 -20.54 0.80
CA GLY A 13 17.53 -20.19 0.45
C GLY A 13 17.71 -18.94 -0.42
N SER A 14 16.65 -18.46 -1.05
CA SER A 14 16.69 -17.31 -1.97
C SER A 14 15.91 -16.10 -1.47
N PHE A 15 15.19 -16.22 -0.35
CA PHE A 15 14.27 -15.19 0.13
C PHE A 15 14.95 -13.84 0.39
N HIS A 16 16.08 -13.85 1.09
CA HIS A 16 16.80 -12.62 1.45
C HIS A 16 17.26 -11.84 0.21
N GLU A 17 17.75 -12.55 -0.83
CA GLU A 17 18.14 -11.94 -2.10
C GLU A 17 16.92 -11.42 -2.88
N ILE A 18 15.87 -12.24 -3.01
CA ILE A 18 14.67 -11.92 -3.80
C ILE A 18 13.85 -10.78 -3.17
N ALA A 19 13.69 -10.78 -1.86
CA ALA A 19 12.89 -9.78 -1.14
C ALA A 19 13.72 -8.57 -0.71
N ASN A 20 15.03 -8.55 -0.95
CA ASN A 20 15.98 -7.56 -0.42
C ASN A 20 15.81 -7.38 1.10
N ALA A 21 15.72 -8.51 1.83
CA ALA A 21 15.43 -8.58 3.25
C ALA A 21 16.72 -8.77 4.04
N ASP A 22 16.96 -7.90 5.03
CA ASP A 22 18.15 -8.01 5.89
C ASP A 22 18.06 -9.25 6.78
N PRO A 23 19.02 -10.19 6.75
CA PRO A 23 19.05 -11.35 7.63
C PRO A 23 19.04 -11.02 9.14
N ALA A 24 19.46 -9.81 9.54
CA ALA A 24 19.37 -9.37 10.93
C ALA A 24 17.92 -9.17 11.40
N ASP A 25 17.04 -8.74 10.51
CA ASP A 25 15.63 -8.47 10.79
C ASP A 25 14.70 -9.62 10.44
N TRP A 26 15.13 -10.53 9.54
CA TRP A 26 14.31 -11.57 8.95
C TRP A 26 14.92 -12.95 9.17
N PHE A 27 14.08 -13.89 9.60
CA PHE A 27 14.39 -15.31 9.65
C PHE A 27 13.35 -16.09 8.84
N CYS A 28 13.77 -17.08 8.07
CA CYS A 28 12.85 -17.92 7.32
C CYS A 28 13.25 -19.39 7.36
N THR A 29 12.26 -20.26 7.42
CA THR A 29 12.41 -21.71 7.34
C THR A 29 11.20 -22.34 6.65
N SER A 30 11.29 -23.62 6.32
CA SER A 30 10.18 -24.43 5.83
C SER A 30 9.82 -25.50 6.83
N ASP A 31 8.59 -26.00 6.75
CA ASP A 31 8.22 -27.20 7.49
C ASP A 31 9.11 -28.39 7.09
N PRO A 32 9.35 -29.35 7.99
CA PRO A 32 10.14 -30.54 7.67
C PRO A 32 9.53 -31.33 6.52
N ILE A 33 10.36 -31.83 5.63
CA ILE A 33 9.91 -32.58 4.45
C ILE A 33 9.10 -33.80 4.87
N GLY A 34 7.87 -33.89 4.34
CA GLY A 34 6.96 -35.02 4.61
C GLY A 34 6.20 -34.94 5.92
N ALA A 35 6.47 -33.96 6.79
CA ALA A 35 5.70 -33.74 8.00
C ALA A 35 4.49 -32.84 7.73
N ARG A 36 3.37 -33.13 8.40
CA ARG A 36 2.22 -32.23 8.52
C ARG A 36 2.16 -31.75 9.96
N LEU A 37 2.58 -30.51 10.16
CA LEU A 37 2.67 -29.95 11.51
C LEU A 37 1.38 -29.22 11.93
N GLY A 38 0.53 -28.82 11.01
CA GLY A 38 -0.57 -27.88 11.28
C GLY A 38 -0.08 -26.46 11.52
N SER A 39 -0.99 -25.51 11.70
CA SER A 39 -0.60 -24.10 11.89
C SER A 39 0.05 -23.82 13.23
N GLY A 40 -0.36 -24.51 14.31
CA GLY A 40 0.28 -24.43 15.64
C GLY A 40 1.65 -25.10 15.69
N GLY A 41 1.74 -26.33 15.15
CA GLY A 41 3.02 -27.04 15.05
C GLY A 41 4.02 -26.33 14.13
N GLY A 42 3.56 -25.76 13.01
CA GLY A 42 4.40 -24.93 12.14
C GLY A 42 4.90 -23.66 12.84
N THR A 43 4.06 -23.03 13.68
CA THR A 43 4.49 -21.90 14.54
C THR A 43 5.61 -22.36 15.49
N THR A 44 5.42 -23.48 16.17
CA THR A 44 6.43 -24.05 17.09
C THR A 44 7.74 -24.35 16.38
N TRP A 45 7.68 -25.00 15.21
CA TRP A 45 8.85 -25.30 14.40
C TRP A 45 9.63 -24.04 14.01
N LEU A 46 8.93 -23.01 13.54
CA LEU A 46 9.52 -21.75 13.11
C LEU A 46 10.19 -21.01 14.28
N LEU A 47 9.54 -20.96 15.44
CA LEU A 47 10.09 -20.36 16.67
C LEU A 47 11.34 -21.10 17.15
N GLU A 48 11.31 -22.43 17.21
CA GLU A 48 12.47 -23.21 17.62
C GLU A 48 13.64 -23.13 16.65
N ALA A 49 13.36 -23.12 15.34
CA ALA A 49 14.40 -22.94 14.34
C ALA A 49 15.09 -21.57 14.48
N CYS A 50 14.29 -20.51 14.68
CA CYS A 50 14.82 -19.16 14.93
C CYS A 50 15.61 -19.08 16.24
N ARG A 51 15.11 -19.68 17.34
CA ARG A 51 15.82 -19.72 18.62
C ARG A 51 17.18 -20.41 18.52
N ARG A 52 17.27 -21.52 17.78
CA ARG A 52 18.54 -22.24 17.54
C ARG A 52 19.53 -21.41 16.72
N ASP A 53 19.03 -20.59 15.81
CA ASP A 53 19.85 -19.66 15.01
C ASP A 53 20.37 -18.50 15.86
N ASP A 54 19.52 -17.92 16.73
CA ASP A 54 19.86 -16.81 17.62
C ASP A 54 20.75 -17.23 18.79
N ASP A 55 20.59 -18.46 19.33
CA ASP A 55 21.29 -18.99 20.46
C ASP A 55 21.99 -20.32 20.12
N THR A 56 23.05 -20.23 19.34
CA THR A 56 23.86 -21.38 18.91
C THR A 56 24.53 -22.09 20.05
N ALA A 57 24.73 -21.43 21.18
CA ALA A 57 25.32 -22.01 22.40
C ALA A 57 24.29 -22.76 23.28
N GLY A 58 22.98 -22.56 23.01
CA GLY A 58 21.89 -23.20 23.77
C GLY A 58 21.82 -22.75 25.24
N THR A 59 22.17 -21.50 25.50
CA THR A 59 22.28 -20.95 26.86
C THR A 59 20.96 -20.40 27.38
N LEU A 60 19.99 -20.12 26.51
CA LEU A 60 18.72 -19.48 26.85
C LEU A 60 17.60 -20.51 26.97
N SER A 61 16.78 -20.39 27.99
CA SER A 61 15.48 -21.01 28.02
C SER A 61 14.56 -20.41 26.94
N THR A 62 13.48 -21.12 26.59
CA THR A 62 12.48 -20.60 25.62
C THR A 62 11.87 -19.29 26.09
N GLY A 63 11.47 -19.19 27.37
CA GLY A 63 10.90 -17.97 27.94
C GLY A 63 11.86 -16.78 27.93
N GLU A 64 13.13 -16.99 28.29
CA GLU A 64 14.14 -15.92 28.23
C GLU A 64 14.40 -15.43 26.80
N TRP A 65 14.36 -16.32 25.81
CA TRP A 65 14.49 -15.96 24.42
C TRP A 65 13.24 -15.22 23.92
N LEU A 66 12.04 -15.69 24.28
CA LEU A 66 10.77 -15.05 23.90
C LEU A 66 10.70 -13.61 24.43
N ALA A 67 11.10 -13.36 25.66
CA ALA A 67 11.06 -12.05 26.31
C ALA A 67 12.06 -11.01 25.77
N ARG A 68 13.03 -11.40 24.90
CA ARG A 68 14.07 -10.48 24.41
C ARG A 68 13.55 -9.43 23.43
N GLU A 69 12.63 -9.81 22.55
CA GLU A 69 12.12 -8.91 21.52
C GLU A 69 10.75 -9.31 21.00
N LYS A 70 10.05 -8.34 20.45
CA LYS A 70 8.79 -8.55 19.73
C LYS A 70 9.05 -9.16 18.35
N ARG A 71 8.15 -10.06 17.90
CA ARG A 71 8.27 -10.76 16.63
C ARG A 71 6.95 -10.90 15.90
N ILE A 72 7.03 -10.93 14.56
CA ILE A 72 5.90 -11.14 13.66
C ILE A 72 6.14 -12.44 12.90
N LEU A 73 5.24 -13.40 13.05
CA LEU A 73 5.25 -14.67 12.34
C LEU A 73 4.24 -14.65 11.21
N LEU A 74 4.68 -15.00 10.00
CA LEU A 74 3.84 -15.09 8.83
C LEU A 74 3.87 -16.51 8.27
N HIS A 75 2.70 -17.15 8.26
CA HIS A 75 2.53 -18.46 7.64
C HIS A 75 2.29 -18.32 6.15
N ALA A 76 3.34 -18.53 5.37
CA ALA A 76 3.33 -18.42 3.91
C ALA A 76 3.76 -19.73 3.18
N GLY A 77 3.90 -20.79 3.92
CA GLY A 77 4.15 -22.14 3.42
C GLY A 77 2.90 -22.80 2.82
N GLY A 78 3.02 -24.07 2.49
CA GLY A 78 1.95 -24.89 1.98
C GLY A 78 1.99 -25.13 0.46
N GLN A 79 1.19 -26.09 -0.02
CA GLN A 79 1.27 -26.60 -1.39
C GLN A 79 0.64 -25.69 -2.46
N SER A 80 -0.04 -24.63 -2.09
CA SER A 80 -0.70 -23.66 -3.00
C SER A 80 -1.54 -24.30 -4.14
N ARG A 81 -2.18 -25.44 -3.88
CA ARG A 81 -2.90 -26.27 -4.87
C ARG A 81 -3.94 -25.49 -5.70
N ARG A 82 -4.61 -24.50 -5.09
CA ARG A 82 -5.69 -23.72 -5.71
C ARG A 82 -5.19 -22.43 -6.38
N LEU A 83 -3.89 -22.15 -6.25
CA LEU A 83 -3.20 -21.04 -6.91
C LEU A 83 -1.80 -21.49 -7.34
N PRO A 84 -1.72 -22.46 -8.28
CA PRO A 84 -0.46 -23.11 -8.67
C PRO A 84 0.60 -22.14 -9.18
N GLY A 85 0.23 -21.12 -9.96
CA GLY A 85 1.16 -20.16 -10.54
C GLY A 85 2.06 -19.43 -9.53
N TYR A 86 1.68 -19.40 -8.26
CA TYR A 86 2.51 -18.80 -7.19
C TYR A 86 3.00 -19.85 -6.16
N ALA A 87 2.84 -21.14 -6.45
CA ALA A 87 3.36 -22.19 -5.58
C ALA A 87 4.90 -22.19 -5.50
N PRO A 88 5.66 -22.04 -6.61
CA PRO A 88 7.12 -22.02 -6.57
C PRO A 88 7.69 -20.80 -5.85
N SER A 89 7.12 -19.61 -6.07
CA SER A 89 7.61 -18.34 -5.52
C SER A 89 6.99 -17.96 -4.17
N GLY A 90 6.08 -18.79 -3.65
CA GLY A 90 5.31 -18.47 -2.44
C GLY A 90 4.24 -17.39 -2.67
N LYS A 91 3.02 -17.62 -2.19
CA LYS A 91 1.88 -16.69 -2.33
C LYS A 91 2.17 -15.30 -1.73
N ILE A 92 2.96 -15.26 -0.67
CA ILE A 92 3.30 -14.00 0.02
C ILE A 92 4.06 -13.01 -0.85
N LEU A 93 4.79 -13.49 -1.88
CA LEU A 93 5.48 -12.68 -2.86
C LEU A 93 4.66 -12.44 -4.15
N THR A 94 3.35 -12.75 -4.13
CA THR A 94 2.46 -12.44 -5.26
C THR A 94 2.48 -10.94 -5.54
N PRO A 95 2.87 -10.48 -6.75
CA PRO A 95 2.81 -9.08 -7.11
C PRO A 95 1.37 -8.59 -7.10
N ILE A 96 1.13 -7.47 -6.45
CA ILE A 96 -0.20 -6.85 -6.39
C ILE A 96 -0.16 -5.55 -7.20
N PRO A 97 -1.09 -5.34 -8.15
CA PRO A 97 -1.14 -4.11 -8.94
C PRO A 97 -1.27 -2.88 -8.06
N VAL A 98 -0.60 -1.80 -8.45
CA VAL A 98 -0.73 -0.51 -7.76
C VAL A 98 -2.20 -0.05 -7.77
N PHE A 99 -2.64 0.50 -6.65
CA PHE A 99 -4.04 0.90 -6.47
C PHE A 99 -4.27 2.28 -7.09
N ARG A 100 -5.24 2.40 -7.98
CA ARG A 100 -5.56 3.67 -8.68
C ARG A 100 -6.06 4.79 -7.76
N TRP A 101 -6.40 4.50 -6.53
CA TRP A 101 -6.89 5.44 -5.52
C TRP A 101 -5.80 5.87 -4.52
N ALA A 102 -4.61 5.28 -4.55
CA ALA A 102 -3.49 5.59 -3.66
C ALA A 102 -2.35 6.27 -4.42
N ARG A 103 -1.47 6.95 -3.68
CA ARG A 103 -0.26 7.58 -4.21
C ARG A 103 0.96 7.06 -3.46
N GLY A 104 2.14 7.24 -4.07
CA GLY A 104 3.40 6.86 -3.45
C GLY A 104 3.63 5.35 -3.37
N GLN A 105 3.00 4.57 -4.26
CA GLN A 105 3.16 3.13 -4.31
C GLN A 105 4.31 2.73 -5.23
N LYS A 106 4.89 1.57 -4.96
CA LYS A 106 5.95 0.98 -5.76
C LYS A 106 5.40 0.00 -6.79
N LEU A 107 5.96 0.00 -7.99
CA LEU A 107 5.57 -0.96 -9.03
C LEU A 107 5.96 -2.40 -8.66
N SER A 108 6.96 -2.55 -7.79
CA SER A 108 7.45 -3.83 -7.25
C SER A 108 6.65 -4.36 -6.06
N GLN A 109 5.60 -3.67 -5.61
CA GLN A 109 4.82 -4.09 -4.43
C GLN A 109 4.25 -5.50 -4.58
N ASN A 110 4.24 -6.23 -3.49
CA ASN A 110 3.71 -7.58 -3.38
C ASN A 110 2.88 -7.73 -2.11
N LEU A 111 2.29 -8.89 -1.91
CA LEU A 111 1.41 -9.11 -0.76
C LEU A 111 2.14 -8.92 0.58
N LEU A 112 3.41 -9.36 0.71
CA LEU A 112 4.22 -9.16 1.91
C LEU A 112 4.40 -7.66 2.23
N SER A 113 4.82 -6.87 1.24
CA SER A 113 5.07 -5.44 1.44
C SER A 113 3.80 -4.64 1.78
N LEU A 114 2.63 -5.15 1.39
CA LEU A 114 1.33 -4.54 1.70
C LEU A 114 0.79 -4.92 3.08
N GLN A 115 1.09 -6.13 3.56
CA GLN A 115 0.62 -6.62 4.87
C GLN A 115 1.45 -6.06 6.03
N LEU A 116 2.75 -6.03 5.86
CA LEU A 116 3.72 -5.80 6.93
C LEU A 116 3.50 -4.50 7.72
N PRO A 117 3.20 -3.34 7.08
CA PRO A 117 3.01 -2.07 7.81
C PRO A 117 1.92 -2.12 8.88
N LEU A 118 0.81 -2.83 8.63
CA LEU A 118 -0.27 -2.99 9.61
C LEU A 118 0.19 -3.85 10.79
N TYR A 119 0.87 -4.96 10.53
CA TYR A 119 1.36 -5.86 11.58
C TYR A 119 2.45 -5.20 12.44
N GLU A 120 3.33 -4.41 11.83
CA GLU A 120 4.32 -3.61 12.56
C GLU A 120 3.65 -2.53 13.42
N GLU A 121 2.59 -1.90 12.94
CA GLU A 121 1.82 -0.92 13.73
C GLU A 121 1.13 -1.59 14.91
N ILE A 122 0.49 -2.74 14.72
CA ILE A 122 -0.15 -3.53 15.78
C ILE A 122 0.89 -3.87 16.85
N MET A 123 2.03 -4.44 16.45
CA MET A 123 3.09 -4.84 17.40
C MET A 123 3.74 -3.66 18.13
N ARG A 124 3.81 -2.50 17.50
CA ARG A 124 4.32 -1.27 18.13
C ARG A 124 3.38 -0.78 19.23
N LYS A 125 2.05 -0.96 19.04
CA LYS A 125 1.00 -0.58 20.02
C LYS A 125 0.72 -1.67 21.05
N ALA A 126 1.15 -2.90 20.80
CA ALA A 126 0.93 -4.03 21.70
C ALA A 126 1.62 -3.79 23.06
N PRO A 127 0.96 -4.15 24.19
CA PRO A 127 1.60 -4.18 25.52
C PRO A 127 2.91 -4.97 25.51
N ASP A 128 3.77 -4.68 26.50
CA ASP A 128 5.07 -5.38 26.64
C ASP A 128 4.94 -6.85 27.07
N SER A 129 3.72 -7.27 27.46
CA SER A 129 3.41 -8.69 27.73
C SER A 129 3.16 -9.51 26.46
N LEU A 130 2.96 -8.86 25.31
CA LEU A 130 2.64 -9.50 24.02
C LEU A 130 3.83 -9.39 23.06
N HIS A 131 4.66 -10.43 23.00
CA HIS A 131 5.86 -10.42 22.16
C HIS A 131 5.67 -11.07 20.79
N THR A 132 4.62 -11.86 20.57
CA THR A 132 4.47 -12.67 19.36
C THR A 132 3.16 -12.35 18.65
N LEU A 133 3.24 -11.91 17.39
CA LEU A 133 2.11 -11.81 16.48
C LEU A 133 2.20 -12.94 15.46
N ILE A 134 1.09 -13.65 15.26
CA ILE A 134 0.94 -14.68 14.21
C ILE A 134 -0.05 -14.16 13.19
N ALA A 135 0.29 -14.25 11.89
CA ALA A 135 -0.60 -13.88 10.82
C ALA A 135 -0.52 -14.81 9.59
N SER A 136 -1.59 -14.82 8.79
CA SER A 136 -1.64 -15.56 7.54
C SER A 136 -0.95 -14.80 6.42
N GLY A 137 -0.15 -15.48 5.60
CA GLY A 137 0.60 -14.87 4.50
C GLY A 137 -0.19 -14.68 3.21
N ASP A 138 -1.42 -15.21 3.09
CA ASP A 138 -2.25 -15.10 1.88
C ASP A 138 -3.47 -14.19 2.06
N VAL A 139 -3.39 -13.25 2.99
CA VAL A 139 -4.44 -12.27 3.29
C VAL A 139 -3.89 -10.85 3.20
N TYR A 140 -4.63 -9.93 2.60
CA TYR A 140 -4.38 -8.50 2.70
C TYR A 140 -5.44 -7.84 3.57
N LEU A 141 -5.00 -7.29 4.69
CA LEU A 141 -5.84 -6.55 5.63
C LEU A 141 -5.63 -5.05 5.46
N ARG A 142 -6.71 -4.30 5.54
CA ARG A 142 -6.69 -2.84 5.59
C ARG A 142 -7.53 -2.34 6.74
N ASN A 143 -7.12 -1.25 7.32
CA ASN A 143 -7.91 -0.47 8.26
C ASN A 143 -8.05 0.97 7.73
N SER A 144 -9.20 1.56 7.88
CA SER A 144 -9.47 2.95 7.51
C SER A 144 -9.53 3.90 8.72
N GLU A 145 -9.50 3.35 9.91
CA GLU A 145 -9.54 4.07 11.18
C GLU A 145 -8.32 3.71 12.03
N PRO A 146 -7.89 4.60 12.95
CA PRO A 146 -6.77 4.31 13.85
C PRO A 146 -7.02 3.08 14.70
N LEU A 147 -5.98 2.27 14.93
CA LEU A 147 -6.04 1.12 15.82
C LEU A 147 -6.39 1.55 17.25
N GLN A 148 -7.29 0.80 17.86
CA GLN A 148 -7.67 0.96 19.27
C GLN A 148 -6.53 0.53 20.21
N GLU A 149 -6.68 0.83 21.49
CA GLU A 149 -5.81 0.30 22.53
C GLU A 149 -5.93 -1.24 22.60
N ILE A 150 -4.79 -1.91 22.74
CA ILE A 150 -4.73 -3.37 22.77
C ILE A 150 -4.77 -3.81 24.22
N ALA A 151 -5.73 -4.69 24.55
CA ALA A 151 -5.90 -5.19 25.92
C ALA A 151 -4.70 -6.02 26.40
N GLU A 152 -4.40 -5.95 27.68
CA GLU A 152 -3.48 -6.88 28.34
C GLU A 152 -4.19 -8.22 28.58
N ALA A 153 -3.83 -9.22 27.80
CA ALA A 153 -4.34 -10.59 27.90
C ALA A 153 -3.26 -11.56 27.42
N ASP A 154 -3.38 -12.86 27.73
CA ASP A 154 -2.45 -13.87 27.22
C ASP A 154 -2.59 -14.05 25.70
N VAL A 155 -3.81 -13.90 25.17
CA VAL A 155 -4.11 -13.98 23.74
C VAL A 155 -5.03 -12.83 23.34
N VAL A 156 -4.66 -12.11 22.28
CA VAL A 156 -5.51 -11.07 21.69
C VAL A 156 -5.73 -11.41 20.22
N CYS A 157 -6.99 -11.59 19.83
CA CYS A 157 -7.37 -11.96 18.47
C CYS A 157 -8.07 -10.79 17.77
N TYR A 158 -7.65 -10.47 16.55
CA TYR A 158 -8.35 -9.51 15.71
C TYR A 158 -9.41 -10.19 14.84
N GLY A 159 -10.58 -9.56 14.75
CA GLY A 159 -11.65 -10.02 13.90
C GLY A 159 -12.38 -8.91 13.18
N LEU A 160 -13.34 -9.29 12.33
CA LEU A 160 -14.19 -8.36 11.59
C LEU A 160 -15.67 -8.65 11.81
N TRP A 161 -16.45 -7.57 11.89
CA TRP A 161 -17.90 -7.63 11.75
C TRP A 161 -18.22 -7.88 10.28
N VAL A 162 -18.83 -9.02 9.97
CA VAL A 162 -19.15 -9.42 8.60
C VAL A 162 -20.57 -10.02 8.53
N ASP A 163 -21.08 -10.15 7.31
CA ASP A 163 -22.31 -10.91 7.06
C ASP A 163 -22.11 -12.37 7.52
N PRO A 164 -23.09 -12.98 8.21
CA PRO A 164 -23.03 -14.37 8.65
C PRO A 164 -22.64 -15.36 7.53
N ALA A 165 -23.10 -15.14 6.31
CA ALA A 165 -22.78 -16.01 5.18
C ALA A 165 -21.28 -16.03 4.85
N LEU A 166 -20.57 -14.92 5.08
CA LEU A 166 -19.12 -14.88 4.91
C LEU A 166 -18.40 -15.60 6.06
N ALA A 167 -18.88 -15.40 7.30
CA ALA A 167 -18.30 -16.00 8.49
C ALA A 167 -18.31 -17.56 8.46
N THR A 168 -19.26 -18.18 7.76
CA THR A 168 -19.34 -19.66 7.65
C THR A 168 -18.09 -20.31 7.03
N ARG A 169 -17.23 -19.56 6.40
CA ARG A 169 -16.03 -20.08 5.72
C ARG A 169 -14.76 -19.95 6.55
N HIS A 170 -14.83 -19.26 7.68
CA HIS A 170 -13.69 -18.88 8.52
C HIS A 170 -13.89 -19.35 9.98
N GLY A 171 -12.89 -19.13 10.80
CA GLY A 171 -13.03 -19.15 12.23
C GLY A 171 -13.92 -17.99 12.71
N VAL A 172 -14.59 -18.17 13.83
CA VAL A 172 -15.50 -17.16 14.38
C VAL A 172 -15.29 -17.08 15.89
N PHE A 173 -14.97 -15.89 16.38
CA PHE A 173 -14.92 -15.55 17.79
C PHE A 173 -16.30 -15.16 18.26
N VAL A 174 -16.80 -15.81 19.29
CA VAL A 174 -18.11 -15.55 19.89
C VAL A 174 -17.93 -14.92 21.26
N SER A 175 -18.65 -13.83 21.54
CA SER A 175 -18.64 -13.11 22.82
C SER A 175 -20.05 -12.88 23.35
N ASP A 176 -20.18 -12.85 24.69
CA ASP A 176 -21.44 -12.39 25.29
C ASP A 176 -21.65 -10.89 25.00
N ARG A 177 -22.91 -10.49 24.74
CA ARG A 177 -23.24 -9.09 24.46
C ARG A 177 -22.89 -8.11 25.59
N LYS A 178 -22.73 -8.61 26.83
CA LYS A 178 -22.34 -7.80 27.99
C LYS A 178 -20.84 -7.61 28.10
N SER A 179 -20.05 -8.51 27.48
CA SER A 179 -18.59 -8.49 27.48
C SER A 179 -18.08 -8.72 26.06
N PRO A 180 -18.29 -7.75 25.14
CA PRO A 180 -18.05 -7.93 23.70
C PRO A 180 -16.56 -8.07 23.31
N ASP A 181 -15.67 -7.67 24.19
CA ASP A 181 -14.20 -7.72 24.08
C ASP A 181 -13.57 -8.99 24.65
N GLN A 182 -14.36 -9.84 25.30
CA GLN A 182 -13.91 -11.09 25.87
C GLN A 182 -14.41 -12.28 25.05
N LEU A 183 -13.50 -13.22 24.75
CA LEU A 183 -13.88 -14.45 24.06
C LEU A 183 -14.69 -15.35 24.98
N ASP A 184 -15.89 -15.72 24.56
CA ASP A 184 -16.67 -16.76 25.22
C ASP A 184 -16.26 -18.15 24.70
N PHE A 185 -16.27 -18.32 23.39
CA PHE A 185 -15.72 -19.50 22.71
C PHE A 185 -15.46 -19.22 21.22
N MET A 186 -14.69 -20.08 20.60
CA MET A 186 -14.41 -20.05 19.16
C MET A 186 -15.19 -21.14 18.41
N LEU A 187 -15.57 -20.87 17.17
CA LEU A 187 -16.14 -21.83 16.23
C LEU A 187 -15.30 -21.92 14.97
N GLN A 188 -15.22 -23.09 14.37
CA GLN A 188 -14.59 -23.29 13.07
C GLN A 188 -15.63 -23.60 12.00
N LYS A 189 -15.73 -22.72 11.01
CA LYS A 189 -16.63 -22.82 9.86
C LYS A 189 -18.07 -23.18 10.27
N PRO A 190 -18.68 -22.38 11.15
CA PRO A 190 -20.02 -22.64 11.64
C PRO A 190 -21.06 -22.58 10.50
N THR A 191 -22.18 -23.24 10.69
CA THR A 191 -23.32 -23.13 9.78
C THR A 191 -24.10 -21.83 10.01
N LEU A 192 -24.88 -21.38 9.02
CA LEU A 192 -25.76 -20.22 9.16
C LEU A 192 -26.79 -20.41 10.29
N ASP A 193 -27.31 -21.61 10.45
CA ASP A 193 -28.28 -21.97 11.51
C ASP A 193 -27.62 -21.85 12.90
N GLU A 194 -26.38 -22.22 13.03
CA GLU A 194 -25.63 -22.10 14.28
C GLU A 194 -25.39 -20.64 14.65
N LEU A 195 -24.94 -19.82 13.70
CA LEU A 195 -24.78 -18.38 13.89
C LEU A 195 -26.12 -17.70 14.17
N GLY A 196 -27.18 -18.09 13.47
CA GLY A 196 -28.53 -17.58 13.68
C GLY A 196 -29.06 -17.84 15.10
N ARG A 197 -28.77 -18.99 15.67
CA ARG A 197 -29.17 -19.33 17.06
C ARG A 197 -28.40 -18.50 18.08
N LEU A 198 -27.14 -18.19 17.81
CA LEU A 198 -26.29 -17.38 18.70
C LEU A 198 -26.64 -15.88 18.65
N ALA A 199 -27.14 -15.38 17.53
CA ALA A 199 -27.37 -13.94 17.30
C ALA A 199 -28.28 -13.27 18.33
N GLY A 200 -29.15 -14.01 19.02
CA GLY A 200 -30.02 -13.48 20.09
C GLY A 200 -29.27 -13.09 21.37
N THR A 201 -28.24 -13.83 21.72
CA THR A 201 -27.54 -13.71 23.02
C THR A 201 -26.09 -13.31 22.89
N HIS A 202 -25.44 -13.59 21.75
CA HIS A 202 -24.03 -13.35 21.53
C HIS A 202 -23.78 -12.37 20.36
N LEU A 203 -22.56 -11.87 20.30
CA LEU A 203 -21.96 -11.23 19.16
C LEU A 203 -20.92 -12.17 18.55
N PHE A 204 -20.57 -11.96 17.29
CA PHE A 204 -19.49 -12.74 16.69
C PHE A 204 -18.64 -11.88 15.75
N LEU A 205 -17.35 -12.15 15.75
CA LEU A 205 -16.35 -11.59 14.84
C LEU A 205 -15.78 -12.72 14.00
N MET A 206 -15.68 -12.51 12.69
CA MET A 206 -14.93 -13.42 11.82
C MET A 206 -13.43 -13.28 12.13
N ASP A 207 -12.76 -14.38 12.36
CA ASP A 207 -11.31 -14.44 12.50
C ASP A 207 -10.62 -14.01 11.20
N ILE A 208 -9.71 -13.06 11.30
CA ILE A 208 -8.93 -12.55 10.17
C ILE A 208 -7.49 -13.08 10.17
N GLY A 209 -7.18 -14.04 11.04
CA GLY A 209 -5.90 -14.70 11.12
C GLY A 209 -4.79 -13.81 11.70
N VAL A 210 -5.10 -12.87 12.60
CA VAL A 210 -4.14 -12.04 13.31
C VAL A 210 -4.30 -12.24 14.81
N TRP A 211 -3.31 -12.89 15.41
CA TRP A 211 -3.31 -13.28 16.81
C TRP A 211 -2.03 -12.80 17.51
N LEU A 212 -2.17 -12.10 18.64
CA LEU A 212 -1.08 -11.72 19.51
C LEU A 212 -1.05 -12.64 20.71
N LEU A 213 0.13 -13.13 21.07
CA LEU A 213 0.32 -14.08 22.14
C LEU A 213 1.35 -13.58 23.15
N SER A 214 1.05 -13.78 24.43
CA SER A 214 2.04 -13.67 25.51
C SER A 214 3.07 -14.81 25.44
N ASP A 215 4.21 -14.64 26.08
CA ASP A 215 5.22 -15.70 26.15
C ASP A 215 4.64 -16.99 26.76
N ARG A 216 3.80 -16.87 27.80
CA ARG A 216 3.07 -17.99 28.39
C ARG A 216 2.19 -18.72 27.38
N ALA A 217 1.43 -17.99 26.58
CA ALA A 217 0.56 -18.58 25.57
C ALA A 217 1.36 -19.29 24.46
N VAL A 218 2.52 -18.71 24.08
CA VAL A 218 3.46 -19.32 23.13
C VAL A 218 4.06 -20.60 23.69
N GLU A 219 4.52 -20.60 24.94
CA GLU A 219 5.08 -21.79 25.57
C GLU A 219 4.07 -22.95 25.67
N LEU A 220 2.80 -22.64 25.96
CA LEU A 220 1.74 -23.65 25.97
C LEU A 220 1.43 -24.16 24.54
N LEU A 221 1.36 -23.26 23.54
CA LEU A 221 1.22 -23.65 22.15
C LEU A 221 2.33 -24.60 21.71
N MET A 222 3.57 -24.26 22.06
CA MET A 222 4.74 -25.09 21.78
C MET A 222 4.64 -26.45 22.49
N LYS A 223 4.31 -26.48 23.78
CA LYS A 223 4.15 -27.70 24.57
C LYS A 223 3.12 -28.64 23.92
N HIS A 224 1.97 -28.13 23.52
CA HIS A 224 0.89 -28.91 22.90
C HIS A 224 1.20 -29.37 21.46
N SER A 225 2.20 -28.80 20.82
CA SER A 225 2.70 -29.23 19.50
C SER A 225 3.59 -30.47 19.55
N TYR A 226 3.91 -30.98 20.75
CA TYR A 226 4.66 -32.20 20.95
C TYR A 226 3.80 -33.35 21.49
N GLU A 227 4.21 -34.58 21.21
CA GLU A 227 3.68 -35.74 21.90
C GLU A 227 3.99 -35.68 23.41
N SER A 228 3.29 -36.47 24.19
CA SER A 228 3.42 -36.48 25.65
C SER A 228 4.84 -36.78 26.16
N ASP A 229 5.69 -37.38 25.34
CA ASP A 229 7.10 -37.62 25.64
C ASP A 229 8.03 -36.43 25.41
N GLY A 230 7.50 -35.35 24.81
CA GLY A 230 8.19 -34.10 24.47
C GLY A 230 9.28 -34.23 23.39
N LYS A 231 9.37 -35.35 22.69
CA LYS A 231 10.45 -35.61 21.71
C LYS A 231 10.02 -35.48 20.28
N GLN A 232 8.79 -35.85 19.97
CA GLN A 232 8.26 -35.88 18.59
C GLN A 232 7.17 -34.83 18.44
N MET A 233 7.28 -34.00 17.40
CA MET A 233 6.22 -33.08 17.05
C MET A 233 5.04 -33.82 16.44
N LYS A 234 3.82 -33.38 16.76
CA LYS A 234 2.58 -33.86 16.20
C LYS A 234 1.91 -32.76 15.35
N GLU A 235 0.96 -33.16 14.52
CA GLU A 235 0.07 -32.21 13.88
C GLU A 235 -0.77 -31.51 14.95
N TYR A 236 -0.64 -30.18 15.01
CA TYR A 236 -1.38 -29.34 15.96
C TYR A 236 -1.82 -28.06 15.26
N ASP A 237 -3.11 -27.78 15.31
CA ASP A 237 -3.69 -26.66 14.55
C ASP A 237 -4.05 -25.49 15.48
N LEU A 238 -3.55 -24.29 15.13
CA LEU A 238 -3.79 -23.07 15.91
C LEU A 238 -5.28 -22.73 16.03
N TYR A 239 -6.05 -22.97 14.97
CA TYR A 239 -7.45 -22.54 14.90
C TYR A 239 -8.43 -23.58 15.42
N SER A 240 -8.24 -24.85 15.06
CA SER A 240 -9.17 -25.94 15.38
C SER A 240 -8.82 -26.73 16.64
N GLU A 241 -7.64 -26.52 17.23
CA GLU A 241 -7.23 -27.16 18.47
C GLU A 241 -6.91 -26.10 19.55
N PHE A 242 -5.87 -25.28 19.37
CA PHE A 242 -5.52 -24.25 20.35
C PHE A 242 -6.68 -23.24 20.53
N GLY A 243 -7.22 -22.70 19.44
CA GLY A 243 -8.28 -21.69 19.47
C GLY A 243 -9.59 -22.20 20.07
N LEU A 244 -9.97 -23.48 19.82
CA LEU A 244 -11.16 -24.06 20.41
C LEU A 244 -11.05 -24.35 21.91
N ALA A 245 -9.82 -24.34 22.44
CA ALA A 245 -9.54 -24.44 23.88
C ALA A 245 -9.53 -23.09 24.62
N LEU A 246 -9.76 -21.98 23.91
CA LEU A 246 -9.74 -20.63 24.48
C LEU A 246 -11.14 -20.11 24.83
N GLY A 247 -11.20 -19.17 25.78
CA GLY A 247 -12.40 -18.42 26.14
C GLY A 247 -13.08 -18.89 27.43
N GLY A 248 -14.21 -18.24 27.78
CA GLY A 248 -14.97 -18.50 29.02
C GLY A 248 -15.70 -19.85 29.03
N HIS A 249 -16.15 -20.33 27.85
CA HIS A 249 -16.80 -21.62 27.65
C HIS A 249 -16.17 -22.36 26.48
N PRO A 250 -14.90 -22.80 26.60
CA PRO A 250 -14.14 -23.39 25.51
C PRO A 250 -14.78 -24.68 25.00
N ARG A 251 -14.56 -25.00 23.74
CA ARG A 251 -15.09 -26.21 23.06
C ARG A 251 -14.19 -27.43 23.32
N ILE A 252 -12.94 -27.21 23.69
CA ILE A 252 -11.98 -28.26 24.08
C ILE A 252 -11.60 -28.01 25.52
N THR A 253 -11.67 -29.05 26.34
CA THR A 253 -11.28 -29.00 27.75
C THR A 253 -9.78 -29.26 27.87
N ASP A 254 -9.03 -28.28 28.33
CA ASP A 254 -7.61 -28.34 28.65
C ASP A 254 -7.32 -27.36 29.78
N GLU A 255 -6.94 -27.84 30.94
CA GLU A 255 -6.81 -27.00 32.15
C GLU A 255 -5.81 -25.84 31.98
N GLU A 256 -4.72 -26.06 31.25
CA GLU A 256 -3.67 -25.04 31.06
C GLU A 256 -4.09 -23.99 30.02
N LEU A 257 -4.65 -24.43 28.90
CA LEU A 257 -5.11 -23.53 27.85
C LEU A 257 -6.37 -22.77 28.25
N ASN A 258 -7.32 -23.43 28.95
CA ASN A 258 -8.55 -22.78 29.42
C ASN A 258 -8.25 -21.70 30.52
N ALA A 259 -7.07 -21.71 31.12
CA ALA A 259 -6.63 -20.72 32.09
C ALA A 259 -5.98 -19.46 31.45
N LEU A 260 -5.85 -19.43 30.12
CA LEU A 260 -5.37 -18.25 29.40
C LEU A 260 -6.44 -17.17 29.32
N THR A 261 -6.07 -15.95 29.58
CA THR A 261 -6.94 -14.77 29.36
C THR A 261 -6.99 -14.42 27.88
N VAL A 262 -8.19 -14.17 27.34
CA VAL A 262 -8.38 -13.93 25.90
C VAL A 262 -9.24 -12.72 25.64
N ALA A 263 -8.70 -11.76 24.88
CA ALA A 263 -9.44 -10.61 24.36
C ALA A 263 -9.65 -10.73 22.86
N ILE A 264 -10.77 -10.23 22.38
CA ILE A 264 -11.08 -10.13 20.95
C ILE A 264 -11.31 -8.67 20.58
N LEU A 265 -10.72 -8.23 19.49
CA LEU A 265 -10.77 -6.84 19.04
C LEU A 265 -11.26 -6.76 17.58
N PRO A 266 -12.25 -5.93 17.29
CA PRO A 266 -12.57 -5.62 15.90
C PRO A 266 -11.46 -4.78 15.27
N LEU A 267 -11.03 -5.09 14.06
CA LEU A 267 -10.13 -4.22 13.29
C LEU A 267 -10.90 -2.96 12.86
N PRO A 268 -10.53 -1.74 13.34
CA PRO A 268 -11.29 -0.53 13.08
C PRO A 268 -11.34 -0.16 11.60
N GLY A 269 -12.56 -0.01 11.03
CA GLY A 269 -12.72 0.22 9.59
C GLY A 269 -12.05 -0.86 8.75
N GLY A 270 -12.02 -2.10 9.26
CA GLY A 270 -11.26 -3.20 8.69
C GLY A 270 -11.86 -3.76 7.40
N GLU A 271 -11.00 -4.16 6.49
CA GLU A 271 -11.31 -4.83 5.23
C GLU A 271 -10.41 -6.06 5.09
N PHE A 272 -10.96 -7.14 4.55
CA PHE A 272 -10.29 -8.44 4.42
C PHE A 272 -10.31 -8.92 2.97
N TYR A 273 -9.14 -9.19 2.41
CA TYR A 273 -8.96 -9.64 1.04
C TYR A 273 -8.10 -10.91 1.04
N HIS A 274 -8.70 -12.04 0.65
CA HIS A 274 -8.03 -13.33 0.61
C HIS A 274 -7.46 -13.62 -0.79
N TYR A 275 -6.26 -14.21 -0.85
CA TYR A 275 -5.51 -14.53 -2.06
C TYR A 275 -5.18 -16.05 -2.14
N GLY A 276 -6.08 -16.86 -1.66
CA GLY A 276 -5.88 -18.32 -1.56
C GLY A 276 -6.11 -19.12 -2.84
N THR A 277 -6.87 -18.56 -3.80
CA THR A 277 -7.28 -19.25 -5.05
C THR A 277 -7.13 -18.34 -6.27
N SER A 278 -7.13 -18.93 -7.49
CA SER A 278 -7.11 -18.16 -8.74
C SER A 278 -8.28 -17.17 -8.85
N ARG A 279 -9.48 -17.55 -8.40
CA ARG A 279 -10.64 -16.67 -8.35
C ARG A 279 -10.43 -15.52 -7.38
N GLU A 280 -9.95 -15.81 -6.17
CA GLU A 280 -9.74 -14.78 -5.13
C GLU A 280 -8.61 -13.83 -5.48
N LEU A 281 -7.57 -14.29 -6.18
CA LEU A 281 -6.52 -13.41 -6.72
C LEU A 281 -7.13 -12.26 -7.54
N ILE A 282 -8.07 -12.58 -8.42
CA ILE A 282 -8.71 -11.58 -9.28
C ILE A 282 -9.80 -10.81 -8.53
N SER A 283 -10.70 -11.49 -7.81
CA SER A 283 -11.83 -10.83 -7.15
C SER A 283 -11.40 -9.93 -5.99
N SER A 284 -10.42 -10.33 -5.18
CA SER A 284 -9.86 -9.50 -4.12
C SER A 284 -9.15 -8.27 -4.70
N THR A 285 -8.33 -8.45 -5.74
CA THR A 285 -7.67 -7.33 -6.42
C THR A 285 -8.69 -6.39 -7.05
N LEU A 286 -9.74 -6.91 -7.69
CA LEU A 286 -10.82 -6.10 -8.27
C LEU A 286 -11.56 -5.29 -7.21
N SER A 287 -11.86 -5.89 -6.06
CA SER A 287 -12.52 -5.21 -4.94
C SER A 287 -11.67 -4.06 -4.41
N VAL A 288 -10.38 -4.29 -4.21
CA VAL A 288 -9.43 -3.25 -3.78
C VAL A 288 -9.33 -2.13 -4.82
N GLN A 289 -9.25 -2.44 -6.12
CA GLN A 289 -9.18 -1.42 -7.19
C GLN A 289 -10.45 -0.58 -7.30
N ASN A 290 -11.60 -1.12 -6.90
CA ASN A 290 -12.89 -0.44 -6.97
C ASN A 290 -13.29 0.27 -5.66
N LEU A 291 -12.39 0.33 -4.68
CA LEU A 291 -12.62 1.14 -3.48
C LEU A 291 -12.83 2.60 -3.85
N VAL A 292 -13.91 3.18 -3.37
CA VAL A 292 -14.22 4.58 -3.59
C VAL A 292 -14.10 5.33 -2.28
N ARG A 293 -13.03 6.11 -2.14
CA ARG A 293 -12.79 6.94 -0.96
C ARG A 293 -13.42 8.34 -1.04
N ASP A 294 -13.59 8.87 -2.23
CA ASP A 294 -14.17 10.19 -2.46
C ASP A 294 -15.48 10.05 -3.26
N GLN A 295 -16.61 10.16 -2.57
CA GLN A 295 -17.93 10.10 -3.20
C GLN A 295 -18.15 11.18 -4.26
N ARG A 296 -17.45 12.32 -4.16
CA ARG A 296 -17.51 13.38 -5.16
C ARG A 296 -16.97 12.92 -6.52
N ALA A 297 -15.98 12.02 -6.50
CA ALA A 297 -15.44 11.43 -7.72
C ALA A 297 -16.45 10.53 -8.43
N ILE A 298 -17.29 9.81 -7.68
CA ILE A 298 -18.41 9.00 -8.24
C ILE A 298 -19.48 9.89 -8.83
N MET A 299 -19.94 10.89 -8.09
CA MET A 299 -21.04 11.77 -8.50
C MET A 299 -20.69 12.55 -9.80
N GLN A 300 -19.41 12.87 -9.99
CA GLN A 300 -18.92 13.49 -11.24
C GLN A 300 -18.74 12.49 -12.39
N ARG A 301 -19.06 11.20 -12.20
CA ARG A 301 -18.88 10.11 -13.18
C ARG A 301 -17.46 10.01 -13.76
N LYS A 302 -16.46 10.47 -13.04
CA LYS A 302 -15.04 10.43 -13.46
C LYS A 302 -14.38 9.08 -13.17
N VAL A 303 -14.92 8.31 -12.24
CA VAL A 303 -14.38 7.00 -11.87
C VAL A 303 -15.23 5.91 -12.52
N LYS A 304 -14.64 5.20 -13.48
CA LYS A 304 -15.24 3.98 -14.03
C LYS A 304 -14.79 2.77 -13.21
N PRO A 305 -15.63 1.74 -13.04
CA PRO A 305 -15.20 0.48 -12.44
C PRO A 305 -13.97 -0.08 -13.17
N HIS A 306 -13.05 -0.67 -12.41
CA HIS A 306 -11.92 -1.39 -13.00
C HIS A 306 -12.47 -2.67 -13.64
N PRO A 307 -12.07 -3.02 -14.86
CA PRO A 307 -12.43 -4.32 -15.43
C PRO A 307 -11.75 -5.46 -14.65
N ALA A 308 -12.34 -6.64 -14.67
CA ALA A 308 -11.73 -7.84 -14.07
C ALA A 308 -10.58 -8.39 -14.93
N MET A 309 -9.66 -7.52 -15.33
CA MET A 309 -8.48 -7.84 -16.15
C MET A 309 -7.26 -7.15 -15.57
N PHE A 310 -6.24 -7.91 -15.26
CA PHE A 310 -4.97 -7.43 -14.68
C PHE A 310 -3.80 -7.92 -15.51
N VAL A 311 -2.99 -6.98 -15.97
CA VAL A 311 -1.73 -7.24 -16.69
C VAL A 311 -0.63 -6.46 -15.98
N GLN A 312 0.37 -7.17 -15.46
CA GLN A 312 1.50 -6.56 -14.77
C GLN A 312 2.79 -7.34 -14.98
N ASN A 313 3.92 -6.67 -15.02
CA ASN A 313 5.21 -7.30 -15.31
C ASN A 313 5.13 -8.21 -16.53
N ALA A 314 4.48 -7.77 -17.62
CA ALA A 314 4.14 -8.61 -18.76
C ALA A 314 4.05 -7.81 -20.06
N GLU A 315 4.11 -8.48 -21.18
CA GLU A 315 3.86 -7.94 -22.51
C GLU A 315 2.70 -8.72 -23.15
N VAL A 316 1.63 -8.05 -23.52
CA VAL A 316 0.43 -8.64 -24.13
C VAL A 316 0.16 -7.98 -25.47
N PHE A 317 0.21 -8.76 -26.54
CA PHE A 317 0.04 -8.30 -27.92
C PHE A 317 -1.21 -8.83 -28.59
N CYS A 318 -1.90 -9.81 -28.01
CA CYS A 318 -3.21 -10.25 -28.49
C CYS A 318 -4.29 -9.21 -28.23
N SER A 319 -5.37 -9.26 -29.00
CA SER A 319 -6.52 -8.39 -28.78
C SER A 319 -7.31 -8.86 -27.56
N LEU A 320 -7.53 -7.95 -26.60
CA LEU A 320 -8.40 -8.17 -25.45
C LEU A 320 -9.69 -7.36 -25.61
N THR A 321 -10.82 -7.98 -25.28
CA THR A 321 -12.15 -7.38 -25.31
C THR A 321 -12.85 -7.50 -23.96
N SER A 322 -14.08 -7.04 -23.84
CA SER A 322 -14.91 -7.24 -22.66
C SER A 322 -15.18 -8.72 -22.33
N ASP A 323 -15.06 -9.60 -23.34
CA ASP A 323 -15.31 -11.04 -23.20
C ASP A 323 -14.17 -11.77 -22.47
N ASN A 324 -12.99 -11.15 -22.41
CA ASN A 324 -11.82 -11.65 -21.67
C ASN A 324 -11.90 -11.30 -20.17
N SER A 325 -13.03 -11.52 -19.51
CA SER A 325 -13.21 -11.23 -18.09
C SER A 325 -12.49 -12.24 -17.19
N GLU A 326 -12.22 -11.84 -15.93
CA GLU A 326 -11.48 -12.63 -14.96
C GLU A 326 -10.09 -13.08 -15.51
N LEU A 327 -9.32 -12.09 -16.02
CA LEU A 327 -8.00 -12.30 -16.59
C LEU A 327 -6.90 -11.76 -15.67
N TRP A 328 -5.90 -12.61 -15.44
CA TRP A 328 -4.66 -12.24 -14.76
C TRP A 328 -3.46 -12.67 -15.60
N VAL A 329 -2.62 -11.73 -16.01
CA VAL A 329 -1.36 -11.99 -16.73
C VAL A 329 -0.22 -11.35 -15.96
N GLU A 330 0.72 -12.16 -15.49
CA GLU A 330 1.87 -11.69 -14.72
C GLU A 330 3.15 -12.43 -15.14
N ASN A 331 4.27 -11.71 -15.20
CA ASN A 331 5.57 -12.27 -15.56
C ASN A 331 5.52 -13.07 -16.89
N SER A 332 4.81 -12.56 -17.89
CA SER A 332 4.44 -13.36 -19.06
C SER A 332 4.48 -12.57 -20.36
N PHE A 333 4.81 -13.25 -21.42
CA PHE A 333 4.67 -12.78 -22.79
C PHE A 333 3.49 -13.48 -23.47
N VAL A 334 2.48 -12.70 -23.88
CA VAL A 334 1.33 -13.20 -24.65
C VAL A 334 1.38 -12.61 -26.05
N GLY A 335 1.70 -13.46 -27.03
CA GLY A 335 1.97 -13.06 -28.41
C GLY A 335 0.71 -12.66 -29.20
N LYS A 336 0.91 -12.09 -30.38
CA LYS A 336 -0.18 -11.64 -31.30
C LYS A 336 -1.03 -12.81 -31.81
N ARG A 337 -0.47 -14.02 -31.88
CA ARG A 337 -1.16 -15.22 -32.38
C ARG A 337 -1.85 -16.03 -31.28
N TRP A 338 -1.91 -15.47 -30.05
CA TRP A 338 -2.69 -16.06 -29.00
C TRP A 338 -4.14 -15.60 -29.06
N THR A 339 -5.06 -16.51 -28.74
CA THR A 339 -6.47 -16.20 -28.50
C THR A 339 -6.87 -16.65 -27.12
N LEU A 340 -7.40 -15.72 -26.34
CA LEU A 340 -7.81 -15.97 -24.97
C LEU A 340 -9.33 -15.88 -24.87
N ALA A 341 -9.94 -16.80 -24.12
CA ALA A 341 -11.33 -16.70 -23.70
C ALA A 341 -11.45 -15.92 -22.37
N ASP A 342 -12.13 -16.42 -21.37
CA ASP A 342 -12.31 -15.84 -20.04
C ASP A 342 -11.77 -16.77 -18.93
N ARG A 343 -11.58 -16.23 -17.73
CA ARG A 343 -11.13 -16.96 -16.53
C ARG A 343 -9.74 -17.58 -16.69
N HIS A 344 -8.74 -16.74 -16.82
CA HIS A 344 -7.35 -17.16 -16.97
C HIS A 344 -6.45 -16.56 -15.90
N VAL A 345 -5.52 -17.36 -15.41
CA VAL A 345 -4.30 -16.92 -14.72
C VAL A 345 -3.12 -17.42 -15.54
N ILE A 346 -2.34 -16.49 -16.12
CA ILE A 346 -1.19 -16.78 -16.99
C ILE A 346 0.05 -16.22 -16.30
N THR A 347 0.98 -17.10 -15.94
CA THR A 347 2.18 -16.75 -15.18
C THR A 347 3.43 -17.37 -15.76
N GLY A 348 4.57 -16.67 -15.67
CA GLY A 348 5.89 -17.20 -15.99
C GLY A 348 6.18 -17.48 -17.45
N VAL A 349 5.29 -17.15 -18.38
CA VAL A 349 5.45 -17.47 -19.82
C VAL A 349 6.60 -16.65 -20.43
N PRO A 350 7.66 -17.29 -20.95
CA PRO A 350 8.78 -16.60 -21.58
C PRO A 350 8.39 -15.96 -22.91
N VAL A 351 9.27 -15.12 -23.46
CA VAL A 351 9.09 -14.55 -24.81
C VAL A 351 9.00 -15.69 -25.83
N ASN A 352 7.95 -15.65 -26.64
CA ASN A 352 7.62 -16.71 -27.59
C ASN A 352 6.94 -16.17 -28.85
N ASP A 353 6.81 -17.01 -29.86
CA ASP A 353 6.10 -16.73 -31.11
C ASP A 353 4.95 -17.72 -31.37
N TRP A 354 4.49 -18.41 -30.33
CA TRP A 354 3.49 -19.46 -30.41
C TRP A 354 2.14 -18.96 -30.94
N GLU A 355 1.47 -19.86 -31.64
CA GLU A 355 0.03 -19.76 -31.91
C GLU A 355 -0.69 -20.64 -30.89
N LEU A 356 -1.46 -20.04 -30.01
CA LEU A 356 -2.10 -20.74 -28.91
C LEU A 356 -3.52 -20.26 -28.69
N HIS A 357 -4.44 -21.20 -28.68
CA HIS A 357 -5.80 -20.97 -28.25
C HIS A 357 -5.99 -21.45 -26.81
N VAL A 358 -6.38 -20.56 -25.90
CA VAL A 358 -6.62 -20.87 -24.49
C VAL A 358 -8.14 -20.87 -24.23
N PRO A 359 -8.72 -22.06 -24.01
CA PRO A 359 -10.15 -22.20 -23.74
C PRO A 359 -10.55 -21.58 -22.40
N SER A 360 -11.82 -21.19 -22.27
CA SER A 360 -12.37 -20.66 -21.03
C SER A 360 -12.04 -21.50 -19.79
N GLY A 361 -11.60 -20.85 -18.72
CA GLY A 361 -11.30 -21.49 -17.45
C GLY A 361 -9.96 -22.25 -17.40
N VAL A 362 -9.14 -22.20 -18.45
CA VAL A 362 -7.80 -22.81 -18.44
C VAL A 362 -6.76 -21.75 -18.05
N CYS A 363 -5.94 -22.08 -17.07
CA CYS A 363 -4.81 -21.29 -16.60
C CYS A 363 -3.49 -21.90 -17.08
N ILE A 364 -2.45 -21.09 -17.21
CA ILE A 364 -1.13 -21.50 -17.68
C ILE A 364 -0.08 -20.93 -16.74
N ASP A 365 0.79 -21.80 -16.26
CA ASP A 365 2.00 -21.44 -15.54
C ASP A 365 3.20 -22.08 -16.23
N VAL A 366 4.23 -21.30 -16.50
CA VAL A 366 5.49 -21.78 -17.05
C VAL A 366 6.60 -21.55 -16.04
N VAL A 367 7.26 -22.62 -15.64
CA VAL A 367 8.27 -22.62 -14.58
C VAL A 367 9.62 -22.99 -15.15
N PRO A 368 10.64 -22.16 -14.97
CA PRO A 368 12.01 -22.53 -15.32
C PRO A 368 12.55 -23.57 -14.33
N VAL A 369 13.22 -24.62 -14.82
CA VAL A 369 13.85 -25.66 -14.02
C VAL A 369 15.31 -25.87 -14.48
N GLY A 370 16.22 -26.08 -13.53
CA GLY A 370 17.65 -26.10 -13.84
C GLY A 370 18.11 -24.83 -14.57
N ASP A 371 19.18 -24.94 -15.35
CA ASP A 371 19.76 -23.77 -16.04
C ASP A 371 19.06 -23.46 -17.37
N GLU A 372 18.55 -24.46 -18.06
CA GLU A 372 18.01 -24.30 -19.43
C GLU A 372 16.59 -24.85 -19.60
N GLY A 373 16.11 -25.68 -18.68
CA GLY A 373 14.80 -26.35 -18.80
C GLY A 373 13.61 -25.43 -18.49
N TRP A 374 12.46 -25.82 -19.03
CA TRP A 374 11.16 -25.21 -18.81
C TRP A 374 10.10 -26.27 -18.67
N VAL A 375 9.11 -26.00 -17.82
CA VAL A 375 7.93 -26.86 -17.64
C VAL A 375 6.68 -26.02 -17.76
N ALA A 376 5.78 -26.43 -18.66
CA ALA A 376 4.44 -25.86 -18.72
C ALA A 376 3.50 -26.63 -17.79
N ARG A 377 2.80 -25.92 -16.92
CA ARG A 377 1.78 -26.44 -16.02
C ARG A 377 0.43 -25.78 -16.31
N PRO A 378 -0.36 -26.31 -17.26
CA PRO A 378 -1.77 -25.90 -17.38
C PRO A 378 -2.61 -26.48 -16.24
N TYR A 379 -3.62 -25.73 -15.82
CA TYR A 379 -4.57 -26.13 -14.74
C TYR A 379 -5.90 -25.41 -14.90
N GLY A 380 -6.94 -25.87 -14.19
CA GLY A 380 -8.25 -25.23 -14.23
C GLY A 380 -8.39 -24.08 -13.23
N PHE A 381 -9.03 -23.01 -13.63
CA PHE A 381 -9.28 -21.81 -12.82
C PHE A 381 -9.94 -22.11 -11.47
N ASN A 382 -10.84 -23.12 -11.44
CA ASN A 382 -11.56 -23.55 -10.25
C ASN A 382 -11.11 -24.92 -9.72
N ASP A 383 -10.06 -25.52 -10.27
CA ASP A 383 -9.62 -26.84 -9.85
C ASP A 383 -9.07 -26.78 -8.41
N THR A 384 -9.46 -27.76 -7.61
CA THR A 384 -8.89 -27.97 -6.28
C THR A 384 -7.52 -28.64 -6.34
N PHE A 385 -7.19 -29.24 -7.47
CA PHE A 385 -5.99 -30.00 -7.77
C PHE A 385 -5.70 -31.06 -6.68
N LYS A 386 -6.74 -31.85 -6.38
CA LYS A 386 -6.74 -32.90 -5.35
C LYS A 386 -7.56 -34.09 -5.82
N GLY A 387 -7.14 -35.28 -5.45
CA GLY A 387 -7.84 -36.52 -5.71
C GLY A 387 -7.03 -37.52 -6.49
N ASN A 388 -7.52 -38.77 -6.56
CA ASN A 388 -6.87 -39.87 -7.26
C ASN A 388 -7.04 -39.71 -8.78
N THR A 389 -5.97 -39.86 -9.53
CA THR A 389 -5.97 -39.71 -11.00
C THR A 389 -6.81 -40.73 -11.75
N ALA A 390 -7.22 -41.82 -11.10
CA ALA A 390 -8.13 -42.81 -11.68
C ALA A 390 -9.62 -42.48 -11.48
N ASN A 391 -9.95 -41.44 -10.70
CA ASN A 391 -11.32 -41.07 -10.39
C ASN A 391 -11.86 -40.00 -11.34
N GLU A 392 -13.08 -40.15 -11.81
CA GLU A 392 -13.81 -39.19 -12.64
C GLU A 392 -14.03 -37.83 -11.92
N SER A 393 -14.06 -37.84 -10.58
CA SER A 393 -14.21 -36.61 -9.78
C SER A 393 -12.95 -35.77 -9.69
N THR A 394 -11.78 -36.29 -10.11
CA THR A 394 -10.53 -35.54 -10.09
C THR A 394 -10.44 -34.67 -11.33
N LEU A 395 -10.43 -33.34 -11.11
CA LEU A 395 -10.43 -32.35 -12.19
C LEU A 395 -9.02 -31.95 -12.60
N PHE A 396 -8.85 -31.76 -13.92
CA PHE A 396 -7.68 -31.20 -14.56
C PHE A 396 -8.13 -30.29 -15.71
N MET A 397 -7.77 -29.00 -15.64
CA MET A 397 -8.27 -27.97 -16.58
C MET A 397 -9.80 -27.92 -16.69
N GLY A 398 -10.50 -28.06 -15.54
CA GLY A 398 -11.94 -27.93 -15.44
C GLY A 398 -12.74 -29.15 -15.90
N ARG A 399 -12.09 -30.27 -16.27
CA ARG A 399 -12.73 -31.53 -16.68
C ARG A 399 -12.10 -32.75 -16.01
N ALA A 400 -12.75 -33.88 -16.07
CA ALA A 400 -12.20 -35.12 -15.49
C ALA A 400 -10.83 -35.46 -16.11
N ILE A 401 -9.84 -35.77 -15.28
CA ILE A 401 -8.50 -36.13 -15.78
C ILE A 401 -8.50 -37.39 -16.64
N VAL A 402 -9.40 -38.31 -16.35
CA VAL A 402 -9.59 -39.56 -17.11
C VAL A 402 -10.08 -39.28 -18.53
N GLU A 403 -10.98 -38.31 -18.71
CA GLU A 403 -11.45 -37.88 -20.03
C GLU A 403 -10.33 -37.15 -20.79
N TRP A 404 -9.59 -36.26 -20.12
CA TRP A 404 -8.45 -35.53 -20.70
C TRP A 404 -7.39 -36.49 -21.23
N SER A 405 -7.04 -37.53 -20.46
CA SER A 405 -6.05 -38.53 -20.85
C SER A 405 -6.53 -39.42 -21.99
N ALA A 406 -7.80 -39.86 -21.96
CA ALA A 406 -8.42 -40.66 -23.01
C ALA A 406 -8.45 -39.95 -24.36
N GLU A 407 -8.84 -38.66 -24.37
CA GLU A 407 -8.85 -37.83 -25.58
C GLU A 407 -7.45 -37.73 -26.25
N ARG A 408 -6.40 -37.78 -25.45
CA ARG A 408 -5.00 -37.71 -25.91
C ARG A 408 -4.38 -39.07 -26.19
N GLY A 409 -5.15 -40.15 -25.95
CA GLY A 409 -4.66 -41.51 -26.17
C GLY A 409 -3.49 -41.90 -25.28
N ILE A 410 -3.40 -41.30 -24.07
CA ILE A 410 -2.36 -41.60 -23.08
C ILE A 410 -2.92 -42.38 -21.90
N ASN A 411 -2.09 -43.25 -21.35
CA ASN A 411 -2.42 -43.98 -20.13
C ASN A 411 -1.65 -43.35 -18.96
N LEU A 412 -2.41 -42.73 -18.04
CA LEU A 412 -1.82 -42.14 -16.83
C LEU A 412 -1.77 -43.26 -15.74
N PRO A 413 -0.58 -43.40 -15.10
CA PRO A 413 -0.51 -44.27 -13.91
C PRO A 413 -1.46 -43.77 -12.81
N ALA A 414 -2.11 -44.72 -12.13
CA ALA A 414 -2.91 -44.38 -10.97
C ALA A 414 -2.04 -43.76 -9.87
N CYS A 415 -2.44 -42.58 -9.43
CA CYS A 415 -1.77 -41.84 -8.36
C CYS A 415 -2.81 -41.41 -7.34
N ALA A 416 -2.56 -41.65 -6.06
CA ALA A 416 -3.50 -41.35 -5.00
C ALA A 416 -3.86 -39.86 -4.89
N ASP A 417 -2.95 -38.98 -5.31
CA ASP A 417 -3.16 -37.54 -5.36
C ASP A 417 -2.53 -36.94 -6.63
N ILE A 418 -3.35 -36.30 -7.45
CA ILE A 418 -2.94 -35.63 -8.70
C ILE A 418 -1.75 -34.67 -8.50
N GLN A 419 -1.58 -34.09 -7.31
CA GLN A 419 -0.46 -33.22 -6.95
C GLN A 419 0.90 -33.93 -7.09
N ASN A 420 0.93 -35.26 -6.94
CA ASN A 420 2.11 -36.10 -7.05
C ASN A 420 2.21 -36.83 -8.42
N ALA A 421 1.21 -36.67 -9.28
CA ALA A 421 1.22 -37.30 -10.59
C ALA A 421 2.22 -36.63 -11.53
N ALA A 422 3.06 -37.41 -12.22
CA ALA A 422 4.04 -36.94 -13.19
C ALA A 422 3.37 -36.52 -14.51
N LEU A 423 2.83 -35.29 -14.53
CA LEU A 423 2.00 -34.77 -15.62
C LEU A 423 2.74 -33.80 -16.54
N PHE A 424 3.77 -33.11 -16.05
CA PHE A 424 4.34 -31.93 -16.69
C PHE A 424 5.74 -32.23 -17.25
N PRO A 425 5.90 -32.31 -18.59
CA PRO A 425 7.19 -32.62 -19.18
C PRO A 425 8.19 -31.47 -19.10
N VAL A 426 9.45 -31.82 -18.90
CA VAL A 426 10.58 -30.89 -18.97
C VAL A 426 10.95 -30.67 -20.42
N CYS A 427 10.82 -29.45 -20.92
CA CYS A 427 11.18 -29.04 -22.28
C CYS A 427 12.51 -28.30 -22.28
N ARG A 428 13.30 -28.46 -23.32
CA ARG A 428 14.64 -27.86 -23.46
C ARG A 428 14.70 -26.76 -24.52
N SER A 429 13.62 -26.58 -25.26
CA SER A 429 13.52 -25.50 -26.26
C SER A 429 12.13 -24.84 -26.17
N MET A 430 12.01 -23.64 -26.74
CA MET A 430 10.73 -22.91 -26.84
C MET A 430 9.77 -23.64 -27.80
N ASP A 431 10.27 -24.33 -28.82
CA ASP A 431 9.46 -25.11 -29.75
C ASP A 431 8.82 -26.30 -29.05
N GLU A 432 9.62 -27.08 -28.29
CA GLU A 432 9.12 -28.19 -27.48
C GLU A 432 8.05 -27.71 -26.48
N LEU A 433 8.34 -26.60 -25.78
CA LEU A 433 7.46 -26.03 -24.78
C LEU A 433 6.13 -25.58 -25.41
N GLY A 434 6.18 -24.89 -26.55
CA GLY A 434 5.02 -24.47 -27.30
C GLY A 434 4.18 -25.63 -27.84
N ALA A 435 4.83 -26.66 -28.42
CA ALA A 435 4.18 -27.86 -28.94
C ALA A 435 3.46 -28.64 -27.83
N VAL A 436 4.14 -28.85 -26.69
CA VAL A 436 3.53 -29.51 -25.50
C VAL A 436 2.35 -28.73 -24.96
N LEU A 437 2.51 -27.41 -24.79
CA LEU A 437 1.46 -26.57 -24.24
C LEU A 437 0.20 -26.58 -25.13
N ARG A 438 0.37 -26.43 -26.45
CA ARG A 438 -0.72 -26.55 -27.43
C ARG A 438 -1.42 -27.89 -27.33
N TRP A 439 -0.66 -28.98 -27.31
CA TRP A 439 -1.19 -30.33 -27.19
C TRP A 439 -1.94 -30.55 -25.87
N MET A 440 -1.39 -30.07 -24.75
CA MET A 440 -2.06 -30.22 -23.44
C MET A 440 -3.35 -29.41 -23.35
N VAL A 441 -3.41 -28.22 -23.92
CA VAL A 441 -4.48 -27.25 -23.73
C VAL A 441 -5.57 -27.36 -24.80
N SER A 442 -5.23 -27.30 -26.09
CA SER A 442 -6.22 -27.09 -27.16
C SER A 442 -6.12 -28.03 -28.34
N GLU A 443 -4.99 -28.68 -28.59
CA GLU A 443 -4.74 -29.50 -29.79
C GLU A 443 -4.38 -30.95 -29.42
N PRO A 444 -5.34 -31.77 -28.97
CA PRO A 444 -5.08 -33.12 -28.45
C PRO A 444 -4.45 -34.05 -29.45
N TYR A 445 -4.57 -33.78 -30.76
CA TYR A 445 -4.04 -34.59 -31.85
C TYR A 445 -2.72 -34.07 -32.41
N LEU A 446 -2.09 -33.07 -31.76
CA LEU A 446 -0.79 -32.52 -32.20
C LEU A 446 0.35 -33.53 -31.93
N ASP A 447 0.81 -34.23 -32.99
CA ASP A 447 1.84 -35.27 -32.89
C ASP A 447 3.14 -34.78 -32.26
N GLU A 448 3.56 -33.55 -32.55
CA GLU A 448 4.81 -32.98 -32.03
C GLU A 448 4.74 -32.85 -30.49
N GLY A 449 3.67 -32.27 -29.97
CA GLY A 449 3.47 -32.11 -28.52
C GLY A 449 3.35 -33.45 -27.81
N ARG A 450 2.64 -34.40 -28.41
CA ARG A 450 2.50 -35.77 -27.90
C ARG A 450 3.87 -36.48 -27.81
N LYS A 451 4.69 -36.44 -28.87
CA LYS A 451 6.04 -37.06 -28.90
C LYS A 451 6.93 -36.50 -27.80
N VAL A 452 6.93 -35.16 -27.61
CA VAL A 452 7.71 -34.54 -26.53
C VAL A 452 7.20 -35.04 -25.19
N TRP A 453 5.85 -35.06 -24.99
CA TRP A 453 5.28 -35.52 -23.73
C TRP A 453 5.59 -36.98 -23.42
N GLU A 454 5.61 -37.87 -24.42
CA GLU A 454 5.93 -39.29 -24.24
C GLU A 454 7.40 -39.55 -23.84
N VAL A 455 8.35 -38.77 -24.39
CA VAL A 455 9.79 -38.99 -24.24
C VAL A 455 10.41 -38.21 -23.09
N ALA A 456 9.92 -36.99 -22.82
CA ALA A 456 10.52 -36.12 -21.82
C ALA A 456 10.35 -36.63 -20.38
N GLU A 457 11.32 -36.32 -19.53
CA GLU A 457 11.14 -36.44 -18.07
C GLU A 457 9.94 -35.61 -17.63
N LYS A 458 9.10 -36.19 -16.78
CA LYS A 458 7.90 -35.52 -16.28
C LYS A 458 8.01 -35.19 -14.79
N MET A 459 7.59 -34.00 -14.43
CA MET A 459 7.50 -33.57 -13.04
C MET A 459 6.06 -33.60 -12.55
N SER A 460 5.90 -33.86 -11.26
CA SER A 460 4.63 -33.60 -10.56
C SER A 460 4.56 -32.14 -10.14
N ALA A 461 3.38 -31.66 -9.78
CA ALA A 461 3.19 -30.30 -9.30
C ALA A 461 4.00 -29.99 -8.03
N ASN A 462 4.13 -30.95 -7.10
CA ASN A 462 4.98 -30.82 -5.92
C ASN A 462 6.45 -30.67 -6.33
N ARG A 463 6.97 -31.64 -7.12
CA ARG A 463 8.37 -31.61 -7.56
C ARG A 463 8.69 -30.33 -8.35
N LEU A 464 7.75 -29.87 -9.17
CA LEU A 464 7.94 -28.63 -9.94
C LEU A 464 8.07 -27.40 -9.02
N SER A 465 7.29 -27.33 -7.96
CA SER A 465 7.41 -26.24 -6.98
C SER A 465 8.74 -26.29 -6.24
N ASP A 466 9.23 -27.48 -5.86
CA ASP A 466 10.47 -27.68 -5.13
C ASP A 466 11.73 -27.45 -5.99
N CYS A 467 11.66 -27.73 -7.31
CA CYS A 467 12.79 -27.66 -8.24
C CYS A 467 12.80 -26.42 -9.15
N ALA A 468 11.86 -25.49 -8.97
CA ALA A 468 11.79 -24.26 -9.75
C ALA A 468 13.06 -23.42 -9.61
N ASN A 469 13.61 -22.93 -10.71
CA ASN A 469 14.70 -21.97 -10.67
C ASN A 469 14.17 -20.56 -10.41
N LEU A 470 14.09 -20.19 -9.14
CA LEU A 470 13.54 -18.90 -8.72
C LEU A 470 14.34 -17.71 -9.26
N ARG A 471 15.68 -17.83 -9.37
CA ARG A 471 16.50 -16.74 -9.92
C ARG A 471 16.09 -16.42 -11.37
N ARG A 472 15.89 -17.45 -12.22
CA ARG A 472 15.41 -17.26 -13.59
C ARG A 472 14.00 -16.68 -13.61
N LEU A 473 13.10 -17.16 -12.75
CA LEU A 473 11.72 -16.69 -12.67
C LEU A 473 11.65 -15.20 -12.29
N PHE A 474 12.40 -14.79 -11.26
CA PHE A 474 12.45 -13.41 -10.82
C PHE A 474 13.23 -12.49 -11.77
N ALA A 475 14.28 -12.98 -12.41
CA ALA A 475 15.01 -12.23 -13.46
C ALA A 475 14.09 -11.92 -14.66
N GLN A 476 13.24 -12.87 -15.08
CA GLN A 476 12.25 -12.64 -16.12
C GLN A 476 11.23 -11.56 -15.71
N ARG A 477 10.70 -11.65 -14.49
CA ARG A 477 9.77 -10.64 -13.93
C ARG A 477 10.40 -9.25 -13.94
N GLU A 478 11.63 -9.14 -13.50
CA GLU A 478 12.42 -7.91 -13.51
C GLU A 478 12.58 -7.33 -14.91
N ALA A 479 12.92 -8.19 -15.89
CA ALA A 479 13.08 -7.76 -17.28
C ALA A 479 11.75 -7.19 -17.85
N PHE A 480 10.62 -7.83 -17.58
CA PHE A 480 9.31 -7.30 -17.98
C PHE A 480 8.97 -6.01 -17.24
N ARG A 481 9.27 -5.91 -15.94
CA ARG A 481 9.03 -4.67 -15.15
C ARG A 481 9.81 -3.49 -15.72
N LYS A 482 11.08 -3.69 -16.11
CA LYS A 482 11.90 -2.65 -16.76
C LYS A 482 11.28 -2.16 -18.07
N LYS A 483 10.76 -3.06 -18.90
CA LYS A 483 10.04 -2.68 -20.12
C LYS A 483 8.75 -1.91 -19.80
N ASN A 484 8.00 -2.33 -18.78
CA ASN A 484 6.76 -1.68 -18.37
C ASN A 484 7.00 -0.24 -17.86
N TRP A 485 8.12 0.05 -17.20
CA TRP A 485 8.48 1.42 -16.80
C TRP A 485 8.48 2.39 -17.98
N SER A 486 9.16 2.03 -19.08
CA SER A 486 9.22 2.86 -20.28
C SER A 486 7.83 3.10 -20.88
N MET A 487 6.98 2.06 -20.91
CA MET A 487 5.61 2.16 -21.43
C MET A 487 4.70 3.02 -20.54
N LEU A 488 4.79 2.87 -19.22
CA LEU A 488 4.02 3.67 -18.26
C LEU A 488 4.38 5.15 -18.36
N ALA A 489 5.67 5.46 -18.46
CA ALA A 489 6.16 6.82 -18.60
C ALA A 489 5.77 7.45 -19.94
N ALA A 490 5.85 6.70 -21.05
CA ALA A 490 5.44 7.19 -22.37
C ALA A 490 3.92 7.45 -22.46
N ASN A 491 3.11 6.73 -21.70
CA ASN A 491 1.64 6.87 -21.65
C ASN A 491 1.15 7.56 -20.37
N HIS A 492 1.96 8.44 -19.79
CA HIS A 492 1.67 9.11 -18.50
C HIS A 492 0.32 9.83 -18.41
N ASP A 493 -0.27 10.26 -19.52
CA ASP A 493 -1.59 10.88 -19.60
C ASP A 493 -2.74 9.89 -19.36
N LYS A 494 -2.51 8.60 -19.65
CA LYS A 494 -3.47 7.49 -19.50
C LYS A 494 -3.10 6.50 -18.40
N SER A 495 -1.87 6.54 -17.93
CA SER A 495 -1.35 5.66 -16.87
C SER A 495 -1.36 6.36 -15.51
N ILE A 496 -1.00 5.58 -14.49
CA ILE A 496 -0.84 6.06 -13.10
C ILE A 496 0.59 6.53 -12.79
N PHE A 497 1.45 6.71 -13.79
CA PHE A 497 2.88 6.98 -13.61
C PHE A 497 3.17 8.06 -12.55
N TYR A 498 2.55 9.24 -12.65
CA TYR A 498 2.73 10.31 -11.67
C TYR A 498 1.98 10.12 -10.34
N GLN A 499 1.38 8.96 -10.09
CA GLN A 499 0.83 8.58 -8.80
C GLN A 499 1.74 7.61 -8.03
N LEU A 500 2.76 7.05 -8.71
CA LEU A 500 3.75 6.16 -8.11
C LEU A 500 4.69 6.92 -7.17
N ASP A 501 5.48 6.19 -6.42
CA ASP A 501 6.66 6.72 -5.72
C ASP A 501 7.69 7.16 -6.77
N LEU A 502 7.80 8.46 -6.99
CA LEU A 502 8.67 9.02 -8.03
C LEU A 502 10.15 8.88 -7.71
N ALA A 503 10.52 8.75 -6.43
CA ALA A 503 11.90 8.51 -6.02
C ALA A 503 12.29 7.05 -6.33
N ASP A 504 11.41 6.09 -6.03
CA ASP A 504 11.58 4.68 -6.40
C ASP A 504 11.64 4.52 -7.93
N ALA A 505 10.72 5.16 -8.65
CA ALA A 505 10.73 5.18 -10.11
C ALA A 505 12.05 5.74 -10.68
N ALA A 506 12.56 6.83 -10.12
CA ALA A 506 13.82 7.43 -10.55
C ALA A 506 15.01 6.48 -10.32
N SER A 507 15.05 5.78 -9.19
CA SER A 507 16.07 4.77 -8.88
C SER A 507 16.03 3.62 -9.89
N GLU A 508 14.85 3.13 -10.23
CA GLU A 508 14.63 2.08 -11.24
C GLU A 508 15.07 2.53 -12.65
N PHE A 509 14.80 3.79 -13.02
CA PHE A 509 15.25 4.36 -14.30
C PHE A 509 16.77 4.43 -14.40
N VAL A 510 17.44 4.88 -13.34
CA VAL A 510 18.91 4.96 -13.31
C VAL A 510 19.52 3.55 -13.33
N ALA A 511 19.07 2.66 -12.47
CA ALA A 511 19.58 1.28 -12.41
C ALA A 511 19.33 0.50 -13.70
N GLY A 512 18.21 0.73 -14.37
CA GLY A 512 17.84 0.10 -15.63
C GLY A 512 18.43 0.76 -16.89
N GLY A 513 19.07 1.93 -16.77
CA GLY A 513 19.52 2.72 -17.92
C GLY A 513 18.35 3.18 -18.81
N ILE A 514 17.18 3.41 -18.23
CA ILE A 514 15.95 3.75 -18.96
C ILE A 514 15.99 5.23 -19.33
N MET A 515 15.78 5.54 -20.61
CA MET A 515 15.72 6.92 -21.07
C MET A 515 14.54 7.68 -20.50
N LEU A 516 14.77 8.96 -20.12
CA LEU A 516 13.70 9.85 -19.69
C LEU A 516 12.64 10.00 -20.81
N PRO A 517 11.35 9.96 -20.48
CA PRO A 517 10.29 10.20 -21.43
C PRO A 517 10.34 11.64 -21.93
N LYS A 518 9.68 11.96 -23.05
CA LYS A 518 9.52 13.32 -23.54
C LYS A 518 8.80 14.17 -22.47
N GLY A 519 9.28 15.41 -22.25
CA GLY A 519 8.66 16.36 -21.32
C GLY A 519 7.21 16.65 -21.64
N LEU A 520 6.42 16.98 -20.63
CA LEU A 520 5.02 17.35 -20.79
C LEU A 520 4.85 18.67 -21.54
N PRO A 521 3.84 18.82 -22.40
CA PRO A 521 3.55 20.06 -23.08
C PRO A 521 3.06 21.14 -22.09
N ALA A 522 3.18 22.40 -22.49
CA ALA A 522 2.87 23.54 -21.63
C ALA A 522 1.37 23.63 -21.20
N ASP A 523 0.48 23.05 -21.98
CA ASP A 523 -0.97 22.99 -21.74
C ASP A 523 -1.39 21.79 -20.86
N ALA A 524 -0.44 20.91 -20.47
CA ALA A 524 -0.72 19.82 -19.55
C ALA A 524 -1.10 20.36 -18.16
N PRO A 525 -1.91 19.62 -17.37
CA PRO A 525 -2.31 20.02 -16.02
C PRO A 525 -1.11 20.40 -15.16
N LEU A 526 -1.18 21.53 -14.45
CA LEU A 526 -0.09 22.10 -13.67
C LEU A 526 0.60 21.06 -12.76
N MET A 527 -0.16 20.31 -11.97
CA MET A 527 0.43 19.34 -11.03
C MET A 527 1.12 18.17 -11.75
N LYS A 528 0.65 17.77 -12.93
CA LYS A 528 1.37 16.75 -13.72
C LYS A 528 2.71 17.30 -14.23
N ARG A 529 2.76 18.55 -14.68
CA ARG A 529 4.00 19.21 -15.09
C ARG A 529 4.98 19.35 -13.93
N VAL A 530 4.49 19.72 -12.76
CA VAL A 530 5.31 19.80 -11.53
C VAL A 530 5.90 18.41 -11.22
N HIS A 531 5.09 17.35 -11.23
CA HIS A 531 5.56 15.98 -10.98
C HIS A 531 6.55 15.49 -12.05
N ASP A 532 6.35 15.86 -13.33
CA ASP A 532 7.30 15.54 -14.40
C ASP A 532 8.68 16.16 -14.15
N HIS A 533 8.73 17.45 -13.85
CA HIS A 533 10.00 18.14 -13.53
C HIS A 533 10.65 17.56 -12.27
N MET A 534 9.86 17.20 -11.23
CA MET A 534 10.40 16.57 -10.02
C MET A 534 10.97 15.18 -10.30
N PHE A 535 10.29 14.36 -11.10
CA PHE A 535 10.78 13.05 -11.51
C PHE A 535 12.10 13.17 -12.31
N ARG A 536 12.16 14.10 -13.30
CA ARG A 536 13.37 14.40 -14.07
C ARG A 536 14.52 14.85 -13.17
N ALA A 537 14.22 15.75 -12.22
CA ALA A 537 15.18 16.19 -11.24
C ALA A 537 15.78 15.03 -10.45
N CYS A 538 14.95 14.10 -9.96
CA CYS A 538 15.42 12.92 -9.23
C CYS A 538 16.31 12.02 -10.08
N VAL A 539 15.90 11.70 -11.31
CA VAL A 539 16.71 10.84 -12.21
C VAL A 539 18.06 11.47 -12.50
N LEU A 540 18.08 12.76 -12.85
CA LEU A 540 19.32 13.49 -13.18
C LEU A 540 20.23 13.60 -11.97
N GLN A 541 19.71 13.94 -10.80
CA GLN A 541 20.49 14.03 -9.55
C GLN A 541 21.09 12.68 -9.15
N LEU A 542 20.34 11.60 -9.22
CA LEU A 542 20.84 10.24 -8.97
C LEU A 542 21.92 9.83 -9.98
N SER A 543 21.88 10.36 -11.21
CA SER A 543 22.90 10.15 -12.25
C SER A 543 24.10 11.10 -12.13
N GLY A 544 24.12 12.01 -11.15
CA GLY A 544 25.17 13.02 -10.99
C GLY A 544 25.15 14.16 -12.01
N ASP A 545 24.00 14.40 -12.67
CA ASP A 545 23.84 15.43 -13.69
C ASP A 545 23.30 16.75 -13.07
N GLU A 546 24.07 17.83 -13.22
CA GLU A 546 23.74 19.15 -12.66
C GLU A 546 22.40 19.72 -13.20
N ARG A 547 21.95 19.29 -14.38
CA ARG A 547 20.63 19.68 -14.92
C ARG A 547 19.48 19.29 -14.00
N GLY A 548 19.67 18.34 -13.08
CA GLY A 548 18.69 17.99 -12.06
C GLY A 548 18.27 19.17 -11.18
N MET A 549 19.19 20.07 -10.85
CA MET A 549 18.88 21.30 -10.09
C MET A 549 18.01 22.27 -10.91
N VAL A 550 18.25 22.36 -12.22
CA VAL A 550 17.44 23.21 -13.12
C VAL A 550 16.01 22.68 -13.22
N GLU A 551 15.82 21.38 -13.38
CA GLU A 551 14.50 20.72 -13.40
C GLU A 551 13.76 20.96 -12.07
N GLN A 552 14.44 20.84 -10.94
CA GLN A 552 13.85 21.11 -9.64
C GLN A 552 13.40 22.57 -9.50
N GLN A 553 14.22 23.52 -9.91
CA GLN A 553 13.86 24.95 -9.91
C GLN A 553 12.67 25.23 -10.82
N GLN A 554 12.56 24.55 -11.96
CA GLN A 554 11.43 24.67 -12.87
C GLN A 554 10.13 24.17 -12.23
N ALA A 555 10.17 23.05 -11.50
CA ALA A 555 9.02 22.55 -10.75
C ALA A 555 8.52 23.58 -9.73
N PHE A 556 9.42 24.21 -8.97
CA PHE A 556 9.07 25.25 -8.01
C PHE A 556 8.50 26.52 -8.69
N SER A 557 9.09 26.91 -9.82
CA SER A 557 8.58 28.05 -10.59
C SER A 557 7.16 27.83 -11.08
N LEU A 558 6.86 26.65 -11.62
CA LEU A 558 5.52 26.27 -12.05
C LEU A 558 4.51 26.26 -10.88
N LEU A 559 4.90 25.73 -9.74
CA LEU A 559 4.06 25.74 -8.55
C LEU A 559 3.75 27.16 -8.09
N ARG A 560 4.78 28.03 -8.07
CA ARG A 560 4.64 29.46 -7.72
C ARG A 560 3.71 30.18 -8.69
N GLU A 561 3.89 30.00 -9.99
CA GLU A 561 3.02 30.60 -11.02
C GLU A 561 1.56 30.14 -10.85
N GLY A 562 1.32 28.86 -10.61
CA GLY A 562 -0.01 28.32 -10.36
C GLY A 562 -0.67 28.94 -9.12
N LEU A 563 0.08 29.14 -8.04
CA LEU A 563 -0.42 29.81 -6.84
C LEU A 563 -0.72 31.29 -7.09
N ILE A 564 0.16 31.99 -7.80
CA ILE A 564 -0.03 33.42 -8.16
C ILE A 564 -1.27 33.56 -9.04
N ASN A 565 -1.42 32.73 -10.08
CA ASN A 565 -2.55 32.81 -11.00
C ASN A 565 -3.90 32.57 -10.29
N THR A 566 -3.94 31.68 -9.28
CA THR A 566 -5.14 31.47 -8.48
C THR A 566 -5.55 32.71 -7.68
N ILE A 567 -4.58 33.58 -7.35
CA ILE A 567 -4.77 34.80 -6.57
C ILE A 567 -4.99 36.00 -7.51
N ALA A 568 -4.34 36.04 -8.66
CA ALA A 568 -4.36 37.16 -9.60
C ALA A 568 -5.76 37.40 -10.23
N ASP A 569 -6.61 36.37 -10.30
CA ASP A 569 -7.98 36.49 -10.78
C ASP A 569 -8.89 37.26 -9.79
N GLU A 570 -8.49 37.44 -8.53
CA GLU A 570 -9.21 38.14 -7.50
C GLU A 570 -8.67 39.58 -7.31
N LYS A 571 -8.82 40.45 -8.31
CA LYS A 571 -8.48 41.85 -8.17
C LYS A 571 -9.30 42.54 -7.08
N GLN A 572 -8.65 43.34 -6.26
CA GLN A 572 -9.27 44.01 -5.09
C GLN A 572 -9.41 45.51 -5.34
N MET A 573 -10.47 46.11 -4.78
CA MET A 573 -10.66 47.56 -4.76
C MET A 573 -10.61 48.03 -3.28
N PRO A 574 -9.46 48.51 -2.80
CA PRO A 574 -9.38 49.01 -1.43
C PRO A 574 -10.37 50.19 -1.22
N ARG A 575 -11.09 50.20 -0.11
CA ARG A 575 -12.01 51.27 0.28
C ARG A 575 -11.79 51.66 1.73
N LEU A 576 -11.80 52.95 2.01
CA LEU A 576 -11.67 53.47 3.37
C LEU A 576 -13.01 53.42 4.11
N ASN A 577 -13.05 52.63 5.18
CA ASN A 577 -14.26 52.41 6.02
C ASN A 577 -14.07 52.82 7.48
N VAL A 578 -13.07 53.64 7.75
CA VAL A 578 -12.77 54.13 9.10
C VAL A 578 -12.63 55.67 9.09
N TYR A 579 -12.86 56.29 10.24
CA TYR A 579 -12.62 57.71 10.42
C TYR A 579 -11.10 58.00 10.52
N ARG A 580 -10.73 59.25 10.24
CA ARG A 580 -9.28 59.61 10.15
C ARG A 580 -8.52 59.55 11.48
N ASP A 581 -9.22 59.52 12.62
CA ASP A 581 -8.67 59.43 13.96
C ASP A 581 -8.75 58.00 14.54
N GLN A 582 -9.29 57.06 13.81
CA GLN A 582 -9.39 55.66 14.23
C GLN A 582 -8.07 54.89 13.95
N ILE A 583 -7.72 54.03 14.90
CA ILE A 583 -6.65 53.06 14.78
C ILE A 583 -7.25 51.68 14.71
N VAL A 584 -6.84 50.89 13.75
CA VAL A 584 -7.19 49.49 13.62
C VAL A 584 -6.12 48.67 14.28
N TRP A 585 -6.53 47.79 15.17
CA TRP A 585 -5.64 46.91 15.91
C TRP A 585 -5.90 45.45 15.58
N GLY A 586 -4.91 44.80 14.93
CA GLY A 586 -4.91 43.38 14.67
C GLY A 586 -3.99 42.62 15.63
N ARG A 587 -4.45 41.45 16.12
CA ARG A 587 -3.67 40.60 17.02
C ARG A 587 -3.74 39.16 16.55
N SER A 588 -2.62 38.40 16.68
CA SER A 588 -2.55 36.99 16.31
C SER A 588 -1.70 36.20 17.30
N PRO A 589 -2.11 34.97 17.68
CA PRO A 589 -1.28 34.04 18.40
C PRO A 589 -0.09 33.59 17.53
N VAL A 590 0.91 32.98 18.15
CA VAL A 590 1.98 32.26 17.47
C VAL A 590 1.70 30.76 17.44
N ARG A 591 2.32 30.09 16.48
CA ARG A 591 2.21 28.65 16.28
C ARG A 591 3.50 27.98 16.76
N ILE A 592 3.37 26.91 17.51
CA ILE A 592 4.44 25.96 17.79
C ILE A 592 4.10 24.67 17.06
N ASP A 593 5.00 24.17 16.24
CA ASP A 593 4.90 22.89 15.59
C ASP A 593 5.39 21.81 16.57
N LEU A 594 4.46 20.95 17.00
CA LEU A 594 4.75 19.85 17.92
C LEU A 594 5.38 18.67 17.18
N ALA A 595 4.96 18.42 15.95
CA ALA A 595 5.47 17.36 15.10
C ALA A 595 5.27 17.68 13.62
N GLY A 596 6.15 17.18 12.77
CA GLY A 596 6.04 17.24 11.32
C GLY A 596 6.28 18.61 10.70
N GLY A 597 6.80 19.60 11.44
CA GLY A 597 7.18 20.89 10.88
C GLY A 597 8.11 20.73 9.69
N TRP A 598 7.92 21.50 8.62
CA TRP A 598 8.59 21.42 7.32
C TRP A 598 8.19 20.25 6.42
N THR A 599 7.42 19.26 6.88
CA THR A 599 6.93 18.20 6.00
C THR A 599 5.95 18.73 4.95
N ASP A 600 5.30 19.85 5.21
CA ASP A 600 4.42 20.57 4.29
C ASP A 600 5.15 21.50 3.31
N THR A 601 6.49 21.49 3.34
CA THR A 601 7.33 22.34 2.50
C THR A 601 7.91 21.53 1.33
N PRO A 602 7.87 22.08 0.09
CA PRO A 602 8.57 21.49 -1.03
C PRO A 602 10.10 21.36 -0.78
N PRO A 603 10.76 20.33 -1.28
CA PRO A 603 10.24 19.28 -2.17
C PRO A 603 9.52 18.14 -1.45
N TYR A 604 9.67 17.96 -0.13
CA TYR A 604 9.17 16.79 0.59
C TYR A 604 7.67 16.57 0.40
N CYS A 605 6.85 17.62 0.58
CA CYS A 605 5.39 17.50 0.44
C CYS A 605 4.91 17.14 -0.98
N MET A 606 5.76 17.35 -1.98
CA MET A 606 5.46 17.02 -3.38
C MET A 606 5.61 15.51 -3.67
N TYR A 607 6.42 14.81 -2.86
CA TYR A 607 6.64 13.36 -2.99
C TYR A 607 5.78 12.55 -2.03
N ALA A 608 5.79 12.92 -0.76
CA ALA A 608 5.22 12.12 0.33
C ALA A 608 3.94 12.72 0.93
N GLY A 609 3.56 13.94 0.53
CA GLY A 609 2.59 14.75 1.27
C GLY A 609 3.19 15.27 2.57
N GLY A 610 2.50 16.22 3.23
CA GLY A 610 2.96 16.79 4.50
C GLY A 610 1.88 16.78 5.56
N ASN A 611 2.25 16.39 6.78
CA ASN A 611 1.37 16.43 7.94
C ASN A 611 2.05 17.19 9.07
N VAL A 612 1.43 18.28 9.53
CA VAL A 612 1.96 19.10 10.62
C VAL A 612 0.94 19.16 11.76
N VAL A 613 1.40 18.82 12.94
CA VAL A 613 0.63 19.00 14.17
C VAL A 613 1.14 20.24 14.86
N ASN A 614 0.29 21.25 15.08
CA ASN A 614 0.68 22.49 15.69
C ASN A 614 -0.34 22.98 16.73
N VAL A 615 0.13 23.85 17.62
CA VAL A 615 -0.68 24.52 18.64
C VAL A 615 -0.51 26.02 18.49
N ALA A 616 -1.62 26.76 18.51
CA ALA A 616 -1.63 28.21 18.59
C ALA A 616 -1.56 28.62 20.07
N ILE A 617 -0.58 29.45 20.41
CA ILE A 617 -0.35 29.91 21.77
C ILE A 617 -0.39 31.44 21.92
N GLU A 618 -0.77 31.89 23.07
CA GLU A 618 -0.71 33.29 23.52
C GLU A 618 0.26 33.39 24.71
N LEU A 619 0.94 34.52 24.82
CA LEU A 619 1.86 34.78 25.94
C LEU A 619 1.09 35.52 27.05
N ASN A 620 0.92 34.89 28.23
CA ASN A 620 0.17 35.43 29.35
C ASN A 620 -1.25 35.92 28.94
N GLY A 621 -1.94 35.14 28.08
CA GLY A 621 -3.26 35.49 27.57
C GLY A 621 -3.28 36.65 26.57
N GLN A 622 -2.13 37.04 26.04
CA GLN A 622 -2.01 38.09 25.03
C GLN A 622 -1.40 37.50 23.72
N PRO A 623 -2.06 37.74 22.58
CA PRO A 623 -1.45 37.41 21.28
C PRO A 623 -0.17 38.19 21.08
N PRO A 624 0.99 37.51 20.84
CA PRO A 624 2.29 38.18 20.80
C PRO A 624 2.54 38.94 19.50
N LEU A 625 1.76 38.72 18.45
CA LEU A 625 1.88 39.45 17.19
C LEU A 625 0.76 40.49 17.11
N GLN A 626 1.16 41.75 16.93
CA GLN A 626 0.25 42.87 16.89
C GLN A 626 0.55 43.78 15.70
N VAL A 627 -0.49 44.30 15.08
CA VAL A 627 -0.40 45.29 13.98
C VAL A 627 -1.37 46.41 14.24
N TYR A 628 -0.87 47.63 14.15
CA TYR A 628 -1.67 48.82 14.26
C TYR A 628 -1.66 49.54 12.91
N VAL A 629 -2.82 49.87 12.37
CA VAL A 629 -2.96 50.60 11.11
C VAL A 629 -3.78 51.86 11.36
N LYS A 630 -3.25 53.00 10.95
CA LYS A 630 -3.96 54.27 11.02
C LYS A 630 -3.88 55.05 9.68
N PRO A 631 -4.93 55.83 9.35
CA PRO A 631 -4.89 56.77 8.24
C PRO A 631 -3.89 57.90 8.49
N THR A 632 -3.18 58.34 7.43
CA THR A 632 -2.30 59.52 7.48
C THR A 632 -2.75 60.60 6.49
N ARG A 633 -2.36 61.84 6.70
CA ARG A 633 -2.66 62.95 5.78
C ARG A 633 -1.75 62.94 4.53
N GLU A 634 -0.59 62.35 4.66
CA GLU A 634 0.36 62.21 3.56
C GLU A 634 0.04 60.99 2.71
N PHE A 635 -0.08 61.16 1.41
CA PHE A 635 -0.44 60.09 0.49
C PHE A 635 0.76 59.17 0.17
N ARG A 636 1.23 58.49 1.23
CA ARG A 636 2.29 57.45 1.19
C ARG A 636 2.00 56.39 2.21
N ILE A 637 2.72 55.26 2.16
CA ILE A 637 2.62 54.18 3.12
C ILE A 637 3.85 54.23 4.03
N ILE A 638 3.66 54.26 5.34
CA ILE A 638 4.70 54.23 6.33
C ILE A 638 4.65 52.89 7.05
N LEU A 639 5.75 52.14 7.02
CA LEU A 639 5.91 50.89 7.74
C LEU A 639 6.85 51.09 8.92
N ARG A 640 6.43 50.64 10.11
CA ARG A 640 7.26 50.73 11.35
C ARG A 640 7.26 49.33 12.00
N SER A 641 8.39 48.95 12.58
CA SER A 641 8.50 47.78 13.46
C SER A 641 9.04 48.28 14.81
N ILE A 642 8.28 48.04 15.87
CA ILE A 642 8.64 48.47 17.22
C ILE A 642 9.76 47.58 17.77
N ASP A 643 9.67 46.29 17.53
CA ASP A 643 10.60 45.28 18.05
C ASP A 643 12.03 45.40 17.50
N ILE A 644 12.20 45.82 16.25
CA ILE A 644 13.52 45.99 15.62
C ILE A 644 13.91 47.47 15.40
N GLY A 645 13.03 48.40 15.77
CA GLY A 645 13.29 49.82 15.63
C GLY A 645 13.42 50.32 14.18
N ALA A 646 12.90 49.59 13.21
CA ALA A 646 13.00 49.94 11.79
C ALA A 646 11.79 50.73 11.28
N MET A 647 12.04 51.61 10.29
CA MET A 647 10.99 52.35 9.59
C MET A 647 11.32 52.46 8.10
N GLU A 648 10.29 52.34 7.27
CA GLU A 648 10.39 52.53 5.82
C GLU A 648 9.19 53.35 5.32
N CYS A 649 9.45 54.28 4.38
CA CYS A 649 8.43 55.07 3.70
C CYS A 649 8.35 54.62 2.25
N ILE A 650 7.12 54.27 1.81
CA ILE A 650 6.83 53.76 0.48
C ILE A 650 6.00 54.80 -0.26
N SER A 651 6.50 55.29 -1.36
CA SER A 651 5.88 56.32 -2.22
C SER A 651 5.58 55.82 -3.62
N THR A 652 6.16 54.69 -4.01
CA THR A 652 6.01 54.10 -5.35
C THR A 652 5.54 52.64 -5.31
N TRP A 653 4.99 52.15 -6.40
CA TRP A 653 4.66 50.74 -6.53
C TRP A 653 5.86 49.82 -6.55
N ASP A 654 7.00 50.29 -7.10
CA ASP A 654 8.22 49.52 -7.16
C ASP A 654 8.78 49.25 -5.76
N GLU A 655 8.75 50.28 -4.88
CA GLU A 655 9.10 50.13 -3.46
C GLU A 655 8.14 49.15 -2.75
N LEU A 656 6.84 49.11 -3.12
CA LEU A 656 5.87 48.18 -2.57
C LEU A 656 6.02 46.77 -3.13
N ARG A 657 6.45 46.61 -4.40
CA ARG A 657 6.74 45.32 -5.05
C ARG A 657 8.01 44.65 -4.50
N ASP A 658 8.88 45.40 -3.83
CA ASP A 658 10.14 44.90 -3.24
C ASP A 658 9.90 44.00 -2.00
N PHE A 659 8.79 43.26 -1.99
CA PHE A 659 8.40 42.33 -0.90
C PHE A 659 9.18 41.04 -0.92
N ASN A 660 9.87 40.68 -2.01
CA ASN A 660 10.67 39.45 -2.15
C ASN A 660 12.16 39.69 -1.86
N LYS A 661 12.56 40.89 -1.44
CA LYS A 661 13.93 41.19 -1.08
C LYS A 661 14.33 40.45 0.20
N VAL A 662 15.31 39.56 0.05
CA VAL A 662 15.82 38.76 1.18
C VAL A 662 16.42 39.70 2.25
N GLY A 663 16.03 39.47 3.51
CA GLY A 663 16.52 40.26 4.65
C GLY A 663 15.76 41.59 4.90
N SER A 664 14.75 41.91 4.08
CA SER A 664 13.92 43.09 4.37
C SER A 664 12.97 42.81 5.54
N PRO A 665 12.96 43.66 6.59
CA PRO A 665 12.06 43.51 7.73
C PRO A 665 10.58 43.75 7.36
N PHE A 666 10.32 44.37 6.22
CA PHE A 666 8.99 44.73 5.77
C PHE A 666 8.46 43.93 4.58
N SER A 667 9.11 42.82 4.18
CA SER A 667 8.65 41.98 3.08
C SER A 667 7.19 41.54 3.27
N ILE A 668 6.83 41.12 4.46
CA ILE A 668 5.48 40.60 4.78
C ILE A 668 4.41 41.70 4.71
N PRO A 669 4.52 42.84 5.39
CA PRO A 669 3.53 43.91 5.26
C PRO A 669 3.46 44.49 3.83
N LYS A 670 4.56 44.57 3.08
CA LYS A 670 4.55 44.96 1.67
C LYS A 670 3.73 43.97 0.84
N ALA A 671 3.96 42.66 0.99
CA ALA A 671 3.19 41.60 0.31
C ALA A 671 1.71 41.66 0.67
N ALA A 672 1.37 41.88 1.95
CA ALA A 672 -0.01 42.01 2.40
C ALA A 672 -0.71 43.23 1.76
N LEU A 673 -0.07 44.37 1.70
CA LEU A 673 -0.60 45.56 1.04
C LEU A 673 -0.72 45.40 -0.48
N ALA A 674 0.26 44.74 -1.12
CA ALA A 674 0.19 44.41 -2.55
C ALA A 674 -1.04 43.57 -2.84
N LEU A 675 -1.23 42.47 -2.09
CA LEU A 675 -2.39 41.58 -2.23
C LEU A 675 -3.71 42.25 -1.83
N ALA A 676 -3.68 43.29 -1.00
CA ALA A 676 -4.86 44.10 -0.68
C ALA A 676 -5.27 45.02 -1.83
N GLY A 677 -4.57 45.01 -2.95
CA GLY A 677 -4.89 45.77 -4.14
C GLY A 677 -4.18 47.14 -4.24
N PHE A 678 -3.11 47.39 -3.44
CA PHE A 678 -2.34 48.61 -3.54
C PHE A 678 -1.22 48.58 -4.59
N ILE A 679 -1.19 47.56 -5.44
CA ILE A 679 -0.37 47.52 -6.68
C ILE A 679 -1.23 47.18 -7.88
N PRO A 680 -0.86 47.59 -9.11
CA PRO A 680 -1.67 47.41 -10.31
C PRO A 680 -2.06 45.96 -10.60
N GLU A 681 -1.18 45.01 -10.30
CA GLU A 681 -1.37 43.59 -10.58
C GLU A 681 -2.59 43.00 -9.82
N PHE A 682 -2.84 43.49 -8.61
CA PHE A 682 -3.92 43.02 -7.73
C PHE A 682 -5.01 44.06 -7.52
N SER A 683 -4.93 45.21 -8.19
CA SER A 683 -5.95 46.27 -8.13
C SER A 683 -7.04 46.09 -9.17
N ALA A 684 -8.30 46.27 -8.76
CA ALA A 684 -9.42 46.38 -9.66
C ALA A 684 -9.58 47.81 -10.25
N GLY A 685 -8.89 48.78 -9.68
CA GLY A 685 -8.84 50.18 -10.18
C GLY A 685 -7.65 50.42 -11.09
N CYS A 686 -7.78 51.39 -12.01
CA CYS A 686 -6.69 51.83 -12.88
C CYS A 686 -6.15 53.20 -12.38
N TYR A 687 -4.89 53.23 -11.98
CA TYR A 687 -4.23 54.43 -11.47
C TYR A 687 -2.87 54.58 -12.17
N VAL A 688 -2.31 55.78 -12.21
CA VAL A 688 -1.00 56.05 -12.83
C VAL A 688 0.15 56.01 -11.83
N SER A 689 -0.17 56.11 -10.52
CA SER A 689 0.83 56.03 -9.45
C SER A 689 0.21 55.56 -8.12
N LEU A 690 1.07 55.12 -7.17
CA LEU A 690 0.62 54.79 -5.82
C LEU A 690 0.02 56.02 -5.09
N GLU A 691 0.57 57.19 -5.32
CA GLU A 691 0.04 58.44 -4.75
C GLU A 691 -1.39 58.72 -5.24
N GLU A 692 -1.64 58.59 -6.53
CA GLU A 692 -3.00 58.72 -7.11
C GLU A 692 -3.96 57.71 -6.54
N GLN A 693 -3.51 56.49 -6.44
CA GLN A 693 -4.30 55.41 -5.82
C GLN A 693 -4.67 55.71 -4.36
N LEU A 694 -3.72 56.22 -3.56
CA LEU A 694 -3.95 56.60 -2.17
C LEU A 694 -4.84 57.87 -2.04
N LYS A 695 -4.75 58.81 -3.00
CA LYS A 695 -5.71 59.93 -3.10
C LYS A 695 -7.14 59.42 -3.38
N ALA A 696 -7.29 58.50 -4.31
CA ALA A 696 -8.57 57.87 -4.60
C ALA A 696 -9.08 57.01 -3.41
N PHE A 697 -8.21 56.39 -2.66
CA PHE A 697 -8.51 55.67 -1.44
C PHE A 697 -8.92 56.62 -0.29
N GLY A 698 -8.41 57.88 -0.27
CA GLY A 698 -8.81 58.94 0.64
C GLY A 698 -7.79 59.27 1.75
N CYS A 699 -6.68 58.52 1.87
CA CYS A 699 -5.62 58.78 2.85
C CYS A 699 -4.36 57.97 2.52
N GLY A 700 -3.23 58.33 3.16
CA GLY A 700 -2.11 57.39 3.28
C GLY A 700 -2.29 56.46 4.47
N LEU A 701 -1.35 55.52 4.63
CA LEU A 701 -1.40 54.50 5.64
C LEU A 701 -0.13 54.49 6.50
N GLU A 702 -0.28 54.40 7.80
CA GLU A 702 0.81 54.03 8.70
C GLU A 702 0.51 52.65 9.32
N VAL A 703 1.43 51.69 9.07
CA VAL A 703 1.34 50.34 9.58
C VAL A 703 2.47 50.11 10.57
N THR A 704 2.12 49.89 11.82
CA THR A 704 3.06 49.63 12.89
C THR A 704 2.96 48.19 13.34
N LEU A 705 4.10 47.49 13.35
CA LEU A 705 4.25 46.09 13.70
C LEU A 705 4.86 45.95 15.09
N LEU A 706 4.37 44.98 15.87
CA LEU A 706 4.99 44.55 17.12
C LEU A 706 5.00 43.02 17.16
N ALA A 707 6.17 42.41 17.27
CA ALA A 707 6.36 41.01 17.51
C ALA A 707 7.00 40.81 18.90
N ALA A 708 6.23 40.33 19.86
CA ALA A 708 6.74 40.07 21.21
C ALA A 708 7.39 38.66 21.32
N ILE A 709 7.99 38.20 20.25
CA ILE A 709 8.73 36.93 20.15
C ILE A 709 10.10 37.18 19.52
N PRO A 710 11.19 36.54 19.97
CA PRO A 710 12.50 36.72 19.41
C PRO A 710 12.56 36.32 17.92
N ALA A 711 13.20 37.15 17.11
CA ALA A 711 13.51 36.79 15.73
C ALA A 711 14.39 35.53 15.71
N GLY A 712 14.09 34.57 14.83
CA GLY A 712 14.83 33.32 14.73
C GLY A 712 14.51 32.28 15.82
N SER A 713 13.47 32.50 16.65
CA SER A 713 13.05 31.55 17.68
C SER A 713 12.45 30.22 17.14
N GLY A 714 12.19 30.14 15.84
CA GLY A 714 11.45 29.01 15.24
C GLY A 714 9.95 29.01 15.54
N TRP A 715 9.46 29.97 16.33
CA TRP A 715 8.04 30.17 16.56
C TRP A 715 7.46 30.89 15.36
N GLU A 716 6.63 30.20 14.61
CA GLU A 716 6.03 30.80 13.44
C GLU A 716 4.80 31.62 13.82
N PRO A 717 4.68 32.85 13.31
CA PRO A 717 3.42 33.57 13.38
C PRO A 717 2.35 32.70 12.70
N VAL A 718 1.20 32.48 13.39
CA VAL A 718 0.06 31.81 12.80
C VAL A 718 -0.37 32.60 11.58
N ARG A 719 0.29 32.32 10.49
CA ARG A 719 0.20 32.88 9.15
C ARG A 719 -0.10 34.38 9.12
N PHE A 720 0.86 35.17 8.74
CA PHE A 720 0.68 36.50 8.18
C PHE A 720 -0.37 36.57 7.03
N LEU A 721 -0.80 35.44 6.48
CA LEU A 721 -1.98 35.34 5.63
C LEU A 721 -3.27 35.78 6.36
N ARG A 722 -3.32 35.76 7.70
CA ARG A 722 -4.38 36.41 8.45
C ARG A 722 -4.18 37.94 8.57
N LEU A 723 -2.96 38.47 8.42
CA LEU A 723 -2.78 39.90 8.22
C LEU A 723 -3.45 40.38 6.93
N ARG A 724 -3.40 39.60 5.86
CA ARG A 724 -4.23 39.79 4.68
C ARG A 724 -5.71 39.88 5.06
N TYR A 725 -6.20 39.01 5.91
CA TYR A 725 -7.56 39.02 6.42
C TYR A 725 -7.86 40.23 7.31
N TRP A 726 -6.89 40.69 8.12
CA TRP A 726 -7.08 41.78 9.08
C TRP A 726 -6.88 43.16 8.47
N VAL A 727 -5.89 43.37 7.64
CA VAL A 727 -5.74 44.60 6.85
C VAL A 727 -6.86 44.71 5.81
N HIS A 728 -7.42 43.59 5.39
CA HIS A 728 -8.44 43.46 4.35
C HIS A 728 -9.85 43.50 4.90
N CYS A 729 -10.05 42.96 6.06
CA CYS A 729 -11.31 42.36 6.32
C CYS A 729 -12.24 43.15 7.19
N ARG A 730 -12.18 44.15 7.58
CA ARG A 730 -13.39 44.70 8.29
C ARG A 730 -13.31 46.19 8.59
N ILE A 731 -12.14 46.78 8.33
CA ILE A 731 -11.97 48.11 8.85
C ILE A 731 -11.53 49.14 7.81
N PHE A 732 -10.67 48.76 6.86
CA PHE A 732 -10.27 49.64 5.75
C PHE A 732 -10.88 49.24 4.39
N VAL A 733 -11.37 48.01 4.24
CA VAL A 733 -11.90 47.50 2.95
C VAL A 733 -13.26 46.81 3.20
N ALA A 734 -14.33 47.34 2.64
CA ALA A 734 -15.65 46.70 2.62
C ALA A 734 -15.60 45.49 1.66
N TRP A 735 -15.48 44.30 2.18
CA TRP A 735 -15.52 43.08 1.38
C TRP A 735 -16.91 42.48 1.32
N ARG A 736 -17.51 42.43 0.14
CA ARG A 736 -18.70 41.61 -0.11
C ARG A 736 -18.26 40.28 -0.69
N GLY A 737 -18.42 39.24 0.08
CA GLY A 737 -18.74 37.90 -0.44
C GLY A 737 -17.62 36.92 -0.76
N ILE A 738 -16.85 36.45 0.23
CA ILE A 738 -16.42 35.06 0.25
C ILE A 738 -16.77 34.47 1.61
N ARG A 739 -17.71 33.53 1.61
CA ARG A 739 -17.93 32.65 2.75
C ARG A 739 -16.76 31.66 2.78
N THR A 740 -15.77 31.92 3.60
CA THR A 740 -14.79 30.90 4.00
C THR A 740 -15.54 29.87 4.85
N ARG A 741 -15.77 28.70 4.28
CA ARG A 741 -16.05 27.51 5.09
C ARG A 741 -14.79 27.24 5.90
N LEU A 742 -14.85 27.43 7.21
CA LEU A 742 -13.96 26.78 8.16
C LEU A 742 -14.12 25.28 7.91
N VAL A 743 -13.14 24.66 7.30
CA VAL A 743 -12.97 23.21 7.34
C VAL A 743 -12.38 22.93 8.71
N THR A 744 -13.25 22.71 9.68
CA THR A 744 -12.87 21.98 10.89
C THR A 744 -12.64 20.54 10.44
N GLY A 745 -11.38 20.17 10.24
CA GLY A 745 -10.99 18.79 10.16
C GLY A 745 -11.28 18.13 11.51
N ARG A 746 -12.21 17.17 11.52
CA ARG A 746 -12.23 16.09 12.49
C ARG A 746 -11.40 14.96 11.95
#